data_651f169737884cfa482afe28dd68fdaa
#
_entry.id   651f169737884cfa482afe28dd68fdaa
#
_cell.length_a   1.000
_cell.length_b   1.000
_cell.length_c   1.000
_cell.angle_alpha   90.00
_cell.angle_beta   90.00
_cell.angle_gamma   90.00
#
_symmetry.space_group_name_H-M   'P 1'
#
loop_
_entity.id
_entity.type
_entity.pdbx_description
1 polymer ?
#
loop_
_entity_poly.entity_id
_entity_poly.type
_entity_poly.pdbx_seq_one_letter_code
_entity_poly.pdbx_strand_id
1 'polypeptide(L)'
;MNKTFLEYVAEDIISKYGTDLSRIAVVFPNKRAALFLNEHLARLAGQPVWSPAYITISDLFRQHTDLKTADPIKLICDIHKSFTKCTGIDETLDHFYGWGQLLLADFDDIDKNMADADSIFCNLKDIHELDDISYLDNEQKEMLARFFANFSDDIDSELKKRFLSLWSHFGDIYHDYNRRLTEQGIGYEGAIYRKVASEQTLHLKYDKYLFVGFNLLQKVERVLFSRLMKEGKAKFYWDFDEYYMPSPSHHLTTSPSQHLNLSDFPNELDNTDPDIYANMRRPKHIRFISSPTENAQARFAANWLLENHRYRAGRKTAVVMCDESILLPIMHSLPPEADKVNITSGFPLAMTPVASLVMLLFDLYTLGLRKKGTTFNPHYLKKLMAHPYAHHLTISPPHHLTISPILHHIATLIKQVGIATKPEGDPLTQESVFRMYTILNRLATLADSGDLLVDNTTLRRLVSQLVSSSSIPFHGEPVVGVQIMGVLETRNIDFDHLLLLSCNEGNMPKDVNDSSFIPYTIRKAHHLTTIDNKVALYSYYFHRLLQRAGDITIAYNNSTDNGHTGEMSRFMLQLLVESGQKINHYSLTAKNHPTPLMPKPIQKDETTLIKLQQISRLSPSALNTYIRCPLAFYHQYI
;
A
#
# COMPACT_ATOMS: atom_id res chain seq x y z
N MET A 1 4.64 29.57 17.19
CA MET A 1 4.40 28.51 16.19
C MET A 1 5.74 28.14 15.58
N ASN A 2 6.07 26.87 15.54
CA ASN A 2 7.31 26.43 14.90
C ASN A 2 7.14 26.53 13.38
N LYS A 3 8.16 27.02 12.67
CA LYS A 3 8.19 26.98 11.22
C LYS A 3 8.18 25.53 10.74
N THR A 4 7.47 25.27 9.66
CA THR A 4 7.47 23.96 9.01
C THR A 4 8.70 23.80 8.12
N PHE A 5 9.05 22.54 7.79
CA PHE A 5 10.16 22.27 6.87
C PHE A 5 9.98 22.99 5.52
N LEU A 6 8.78 22.87 4.93
CA LEU A 6 8.49 23.50 3.64
C LEU A 6 8.47 25.05 3.72
N GLU A 7 8.23 25.63 4.89
CA GLU A 7 8.34 27.07 5.09
C GLU A 7 9.80 27.54 5.05
N TYR A 8 10.73 26.81 5.70
CA TYR A 8 12.18 27.07 5.57
C TYR A 8 12.64 26.93 4.11
N VAL A 9 12.21 25.89 3.41
CA VAL A 9 12.51 25.68 1.98
C VAL A 9 11.99 26.84 1.13
N ALA A 10 10.75 27.30 1.37
CA ALA A 10 10.15 28.41 0.63
C ALA A 10 10.89 29.74 0.86
N GLU A 11 11.29 30.03 2.10
CA GLU A 11 12.08 31.22 2.45
C GLU A 11 13.43 31.24 1.73
N ASP A 12 14.13 30.12 1.72
CA ASP A 12 15.42 29.99 1.04
C ASP A 12 15.28 30.13 -0.47
N ILE A 13 14.24 29.49 -1.06
CA ILE A 13 13.97 29.62 -2.50
C ILE A 13 13.69 31.08 -2.89
N ILE A 14 12.79 31.78 -2.18
CA ILE A 14 12.47 33.18 -2.48
C ILE A 14 13.69 34.08 -2.28
N SER A 15 14.48 33.85 -1.23
CA SER A 15 15.70 34.60 -0.96
C SER A 15 16.77 34.46 -2.04
N LYS A 16 16.93 33.23 -2.59
CA LYS A 16 17.99 32.92 -3.59
C LYS A 16 17.57 33.21 -5.03
N TYR A 17 16.29 32.99 -5.36
CA TYR A 17 15.83 33.01 -6.76
C TYR A 17 14.76 34.06 -7.04
N GLY A 18 14.23 34.75 -6.00
CA GLY A 18 13.18 35.74 -6.19
C GLY A 18 11.82 35.11 -6.54
N THR A 19 11.02 35.82 -7.32
CA THR A 19 9.62 35.45 -7.63
C THR A 19 9.40 34.84 -9.03
N ASP A 20 10.42 34.82 -9.89
CA ASP A 20 10.36 34.11 -11.16
C ASP A 20 11.07 32.75 -11.03
N LEU A 21 10.26 31.71 -10.75
CA LEU A 21 10.73 30.34 -10.56
C LEU A 21 10.41 29.47 -11.78
N SER A 22 10.00 30.03 -12.92
CA SER A 22 9.54 29.29 -14.11
C SER A 22 10.60 28.36 -14.73
N ARG A 23 11.89 28.66 -14.49
CA ARG A 23 13.04 27.86 -14.98
C ARG A 23 13.59 26.88 -13.93
N ILE A 24 12.88 26.71 -12.83
CA ILE A 24 13.25 25.84 -11.71
C ILE A 24 12.30 24.66 -11.64
N ALA A 25 12.83 23.46 -11.44
CA ALA A 25 12.06 22.27 -11.08
C ALA A 25 12.27 21.93 -9.60
N VAL A 26 11.19 21.80 -8.85
CA VAL A 26 11.22 21.25 -7.49
C VAL A 26 10.84 19.79 -7.56
N VAL A 27 11.76 18.93 -7.15
CA VAL A 27 11.63 17.48 -7.23
C VAL A 27 11.30 16.93 -5.84
N PHE A 28 10.19 16.21 -5.74
CA PHE A 28 9.72 15.60 -4.51
C PHE A 28 9.65 14.07 -4.61
N PRO A 29 9.70 13.34 -3.47
CA PRO A 29 9.35 11.92 -3.44
C PRO A 29 7.88 11.66 -3.79
N ASN A 30 6.98 12.60 -3.47
CA ASN A 30 5.54 12.54 -3.79
C ASN A 30 4.99 13.92 -4.19
N LYS A 31 3.84 13.94 -4.90
CA LYS A 31 3.25 15.20 -5.43
C LYS A 31 2.59 16.09 -4.36
N ARG A 32 2.24 15.57 -3.18
CA ARG A 32 1.44 16.29 -2.19
C ARG A 32 2.19 17.46 -1.56
N ALA A 33 3.46 17.26 -1.20
CA ALA A 33 4.29 18.31 -0.62
C ALA A 33 4.36 19.57 -1.50
N ALA A 34 4.24 19.42 -2.81
CA ALA A 34 4.21 20.53 -3.76
C ALA A 34 3.09 21.55 -3.49
N LEU A 35 1.90 21.07 -3.09
CA LEU A 35 0.75 21.94 -2.79
C LEU A 35 1.04 22.85 -1.58
N PHE A 36 1.63 22.28 -0.54
CA PHE A 36 2.00 23.02 0.66
C PHE A 36 3.15 24.00 0.39
N LEU A 37 4.16 23.58 -0.37
CA LEU A 37 5.25 24.47 -0.75
C LEU A 37 4.75 25.65 -1.59
N ASN A 38 3.88 25.41 -2.56
CA ASN A 38 3.31 26.45 -3.42
C ASN A 38 2.56 27.52 -2.61
N GLU A 39 1.82 27.11 -1.57
CA GLU A 39 1.15 28.05 -0.67
C GLU A 39 2.14 28.89 0.14
N HIS A 40 3.21 28.25 0.68
CA HIS A 40 4.24 28.98 1.40
C HIS A 40 4.95 29.98 0.50
N LEU A 41 5.29 29.62 -0.74
CA LEU A 41 5.90 30.52 -1.73
C LEU A 41 4.99 31.72 -2.02
N ALA A 42 3.69 31.49 -2.28
CA ALA A 42 2.73 32.56 -2.55
C ALA A 42 2.57 33.51 -1.37
N ARG A 43 2.51 32.97 -0.13
CA ARG A 43 2.37 33.76 1.08
C ARG A 43 3.61 34.61 1.37
N LEU A 44 4.80 34.03 1.22
CA LEU A 44 6.06 34.69 1.55
C LEU A 44 6.47 35.75 0.54
N ALA A 45 6.14 35.55 -0.73
CA ALA A 45 6.48 36.49 -1.78
C ALA A 45 5.71 37.81 -1.69
N GLY A 46 4.47 37.81 -1.15
CA GLY A 46 3.62 39.00 -1.03
C GLY A 46 3.22 39.66 -2.36
N GLN A 47 3.58 39.05 -3.48
CA GLN A 47 3.33 39.49 -4.86
C GLN A 47 3.20 38.26 -5.76
N PRO A 48 2.70 38.42 -7.02
CA PRO A 48 2.59 37.30 -7.96
C PRO A 48 3.93 36.59 -8.17
N VAL A 49 3.89 35.23 -8.11
CA VAL A 49 5.04 34.35 -8.31
C VAL A 49 4.82 33.52 -9.56
N TRP A 50 5.79 33.45 -10.44
CA TRP A 50 5.85 32.41 -11.45
C TRP A 50 6.25 31.11 -10.78
N SER A 51 5.29 30.18 -10.69
CA SER A 51 5.47 28.91 -10.00
C SER A 51 6.59 28.06 -10.62
N PRO A 52 7.41 27.36 -9.84
CA PRO A 52 8.32 26.37 -10.36
C PRO A 52 7.55 25.17 -10.91
N ALA A 53 8.20 24.34 -11.71
CA ALA A 53 7.67 23.06 -12.08
C ALA A 53 7.77 22.09 -10.89
N TYR A 54 6.66 21.45 -10.52
CA TYR A 54 6.65 20.41 -9.48
C TYR A 54 6.62 19.04 -10.14
N ILE A 55 7.66 18.26 -9.93
CA ILE A 55 7.81 16.92 -10.49
C ILE A 55 8.19 15.92 -9.40
N THR A 56 7.85 14.65 -9.62
CA THR A 56 8.35 13.56 -8.77
C THR A 56 9.67 13.03 -9.32
N ILE A 57 10.41 12.29 -8.50
CA ILE A 57 11.62 11.61 -8.95
C ILE A 57 11.31 10.64 -10.11
N SER A 58 10.18 9.95 -10.06
CA SER A 58 9.72 9.08 -11.13
C SER A 58 9.42 9.85 -12.42
N ASP A 59 8.78 11.03 -12.32
CA ASP A 59 8.55 11.90 -13.48
C ASP A 59 9.88 12.38 -14.07
N LEU A 60 10.87 12.70 -13.21
CA LEU A 60 12.20 13.12 -13.66
C LEU A 60 12.89 12.04 -14.50
N PHE A 61 12.91 10.78 -14.05
CA PHE A 61 13.48 9.68 -14.82
C PHE A 61 12.72 9.43 -16.12
N ARG A 62 11.38 9.37 -16.07
CA ARG A 62 10.54 9.10 -17.24
C ARG A 62 10.64 10.15 -18.35
N GLN A 63 10.92 11.40 -18.02
CA GLN A 63 11.08 12.48 -19.00
C GLN A 63 12.38 12.37 -19.81
N HIS A 64 13.33 11.55 -19.39
CA HIS A 64 14.66 11.42 -20.00
C HIS A 64 14.87 10.07 -20.68
N THR A 65 13.82 9.37 -21.05
CA THR A 65 13.89 8.11 -21.79
C THR A 65 12.72 7.95 -22.75
N ASP A 66 12.94 7.22 -23.83
CA ASP A 66 11.89 6.85 -24.78
C ASP A 66 11.08 5.63 -24.30
N LEU A 67 11.56 4.90 -23.28
CA LEU A 67 10.86 3.75 -22.74
C LEU A 67 9.59 4.18 -21.98
N LYS A 68 8.49 3.50 -22.28
CA LYS A 68 7.22 3.69 -21.56
C LYS A 68 7.14 2.71 -20.38
N THR A 69 6.60 3.16 -19.24
CA THR A 69 6.31 2.25 -18.13
C THR A 69 5.24 1.26 -18.57
N ALA A 70 5.55 -0.04 -18.48
CA ALA A 70 4.64 -1.08 -18.86
C ALA A 70 3.56 -1.34 -17.80
N ASP A 71 2.47 -1.95 -18.24
CA ASP A 71 1.42 -2.47 -17.37
C ASP A 71 1.99 -3.57 -16.44
N PRO A 72 1.75 -3.52 -15.11
CA PRO A 72 2.26 -4.54 -14.19
C PRO A 72 1.88 -5.97 -14.53
N ILE A 73 0.66 -6.21 -15.06
CA ILE A 73 0.24 -7.57 -15.45
C ILE A 73 1.01 -8.01 -16.69
N LYS A 74 1.16 -7.10 -17.67
CA LYS A 74 1.97 -7.38 -18.87
C LYS A 74 3.41 -7.71 -18.50
N LEU A 75 3.99 -6.99 -17.53
CA LEU A 75 5.34 -7.28 -17.03
C LEU A 75 5.44 -8.74 -16.52
N ILE A 76 4.44 -9.23 -15.77
CA ILE A 76 4.41 -10.61 -15.30
C ILE A 76 4.20 -11.61 -16.46
N CYS A 77 3.38 -11.27 -17.43
CA CYS A 77 3.21 -12.11 -18.62
C CYS A 77 4.51 -12.22 -19.44
N ASP A 78 5.25 -11.12 -19.60
CA ASP A 78 6.51 -11.12 -20.34
C ASP A 78 7.65 -11.82 -19.58
N ILE A 79 7.72 -11.68 -18.24
CA ILE A 79 8.71 -12.45 -17.45
C ILE A 79 8.38 -13.95 -17.46
N HIS A 80 7.11 -14.35 -17.47
CA HIS A 80 6.69 -15.75 -17.66
C HIS A 80 7.16 -16.33 -18.99
N LYS A 81 7.02 -15.55 -20.08
CA LYS A 81 7.51 -15.96 -21.40
C LYS A 81 9.04 -16.17 -21.42
N SER A 82 9.78 -15.28 -20.74
CA SER A 82 11.24 -15.43 -20.61
C SER A 82 11.61 -16.60 -19.71
N PHE A 83 10.85 -16.83 -18.62
CA PHE A 83 11.01 -17.98 -17.73
C PHE A 83 10.84 -19.30 -18.50
N THR A 84 9.72 -19.50 -19.17
CA THR A 84 9.46 -20.73 -19.96
C THR A 84 10.53 -20.95 -21.03
N LYS A 85 10.98 -19.88 -21.72
CA LYS A 85 12.02 -19.97 -22.73
C LYS A 85 13.38 -20.40 -22.16
N CYS A 86 13.81 -19.81 -21.04
CA CYS A 86 15.15 -20.05 -20.48
C CYS A 86 15.22 -21.35 -19.68
N THR A 87 14.15 -21.73 -18.99
CA THR A 87 14.15 -22.95 -18.17
C THR A 87 13.66 -24.18 -18.89
N GLY A 88 12.87 -24.04 -19.97
CA GLY A 88 12.14 -25.12 -20.63
C GLY A 88 10.99 -25.71 -19.82
N ILE A 89 10.64 -25.09 -18.68
CA ILE A 89 9.54 -25.52 -17.83
C ILE A 89 8.25 -24.89 -18.35
N ASP A 90 7.29 -25.75 -18.74
CA ASP A 90 5.95 -25.33 -19.19
C ASP A 90 5.04 -25.15 -17.96
N GLU A 91 5.22 -24.04 -17.25
CA GLU A 91 4.40 -23.68 -16.08
C GLU A 91 3.25 -22.77 -16.50
N THR A 92 2.09 -22.95 -15.87
CA THR A 92 0.94 -22.08 -16.15
C THR A 92 1.12 -20.69 -15.50
N LEU A 93 0.58 -19.66 -16.14
CA LEU A 93 0.73 -18.29 -15.64
C LEU A 93 0.12 -18.10 -14.23
N ASP A 94 -0.90 -18.86 -13.84
CA ASP A 94 -1.53 -18.75 -12.53
C ASP A 94 -0.62 -19.25 -11.40
N HIS A 95 0.07 -20.34 -11.60
CA HIS A 95 1.08 -20.81 -10.66
C HIS A 95 2.31 -19.90 -10.63
N PHE A 96 2.69 -19.39 -11.80
CA PHE A 96 3.85 -18.51 -11.93
C PHE A 96 3.60 -17.07 -11.41
N TYR A 97 2.34 -16.60 -11.36
CA TYR A 97 2.05 -15.18 -11.15
C TYR A 97 2.67 -14.59 -9.87
N GLY A 98 2.49 -15.25 -8.72
CA GLY A 98 3.11 -14.82 -7.46
C GLY A 98 4.65 -14.84 -7.52
N TRP A 99 5.20 -15.86 -8.16
CA TRP A 99 6.63 -15.99 -8.45
C TRP A 99 7.13 -14.86 -9.32
N GLY A 100 6.42 -14.58 -10.39
CA GLY A 100 6.74 -13.51 -11.32
C GLY A 100 6.74 -12.14 -10.64
N GLN A 101 5.85 -11.91 -9.69
CA GLN A 101 5.84 -10.66 -8.90
C GLN A 101 7.10 -10.52 -8.04
N LEU A 102 7.52 -11.59 -7.34
CA LEU A 102 8.74 -11.58 -6.54
C LEU A 102 9.99 -11.39 -7.42
N LEU A 103 10.07 -12.12 -8.52
CA LEU A 103 11.21 -12.02 -9.44
C LEU A 103 11.30 -10.63 -10.09
N LEU A 104 10.16 -10.04 -10.45
CA LEU A 104 10.10 -8.66 -10.95
C LEU A 104 10.57 -7.66 -9.90
N ALA A 105 10.18 -7.85 -8.63
CA ALA A 105 10.62 -6.99 -7.54
C ALA A 105 12.13 -7.09 -7.29
N ASP A 106 12.71 -8.29 -7.40
CA ASP A 106 14.15 -8.48 -7.30
C ASP A 106 14.91 -7.85 -8.48
N PHE A 107 14.41 -8.00 -9.70
CA PHE A 107 15.00 -7.35 -10.88
C PHE A 107 14.91 -5.83 -10.80
N ASP A 108 13.79 -5.29 -10.31
CA ASP A 108 13.62 -3.86 -10.08
C ASP A 108 14.63 -3.31 -9.05
N ASP A 109 14.87 -4.05 -7.97
CA ASP A 109 15.84 -3.68 -6.94
C ASP A 109 17.30 -3.79 -7.44
N ILE A 110 17.63 -4.82 -8.23
CA ILE A 110 18.94 -4.95 -8.91
C ILE A 110 19.20 -3.72 -9.77
N ASP A 111 18.24 -3.30 -10.59
CA ASP A 111 18.40 -2.17 -11.50
C ASP A 111 18.47 -0.84 -10.76
N LYS A 112 17.61 -0.62 -9.78
CA LYS A 112 17.62 0.60 -8.94
C LYS A 112 18.91 0.77 -8.16
N ASN A 113 19.56 -0.34 -7.77
CA ASN A 113 20.86 -0.30 -7.12
C ASN A 113 22.05 -0.45 -8.08
N MET A 114 21.79 -0.48 -9.40
CA MET A 114 22.83 -0.64 -10.43
C MET A 114 23.77 -1.82 -10.13
N ALA A 115 23.22 -2.88 -9.56
CA ALA A 115 23.98 -4.07 -9.24
C ALA A 115 24.21 -4.93 -10.49
N ASP A 116 25.24 -5.76 -10.47
CA ASP A 116 25.54 -6.69 -11.56
C ASP A 116 24.76 -7.99 -11.36
N ALA A 117 23.76 -8.21 -12.22
CA ALA A 117 22.90 -9.39 -12.15
C ALA A 117 23.69 -10.70 -12.33
N ASP A 118 24.70 -10.71 -13.21
CA ASP A 118 25.50 -11.90 -13.44
C ASP A 118 26.29 -12.29 -12.19
N SER A 119 26.89 -11.32 -11.51
CA SER A 119 27.58 -11.55 -10.24
C SER A 119 26.65 -12.03 -9.13
N ILE A 120 25.42 -11.53 -9.09
CA ILE A 120 24.42 -11.95 -8.11
C ILE A 120 23.99 -13.40 -8.35
N PHE A 121 23.71 -13.78 -9.59
CA PHE A 121 23.12 -15.08 -9.90
C PHE A 121 24.16 -16.18 -10.18
N CYS A 122 25.42 -15.86 -10.53
CA CYS A 122 26.48 -16.85 -10.75
C CYS A 122 27.13 -17.40 -9.48
N ASN A 123 27.20 -16.62 -8.40
CA ASN A 123 28.02 -16.96 -7.21
C ASN A 123 27.43 -17.98 -6.26
N LEU A 124 26.27 -18.54 -6.55
CA LEU A 124 25.51 -19.35 -5.60
C LEU A 124 25.91 -20.82 -5.49
N LYS A 125 26.72 -21.33 -6.40
CA LYS A 125 27.20 -22.72 -6.32
C LYS A 125 28.14 -22.97 -5.11
N ASP A 126 28.77 -21.92 -4.61
CA ASP A 126 29.78 -21.98 -3.54
C ASP A 126 29.29 -21.48 -2.17
N ILE A 127 28.06 -21.01 -2.03
CA ILE A 127 27.55 -20.45 -0.78
C ILE A 127 26.79 -21.53 0.01
N HIS A 128 27.37 -21.99 1.11
CA HIS A 128 26.76 -22.91 2.08
C HIS A 128 25.40 -22.43 2.62
N GLU A 129 25.08 -21.13 2.51
CA GLU A 129 23.82 -20.55 2.98
C GLU A 129 22.60 -20.95 2.15
N LEU A 130 22.79 -21.39 0.89
CA LEU A 130 21.69 -21.95 0.10
C LEU A 130 21.41 -23.41 0.41
N ASP A 131 22.24 -24.01 1.23
CA ASP A 131 21.93 -25.31 1.81
C ASP A 131 20.76 -25.21 2.80
N ASP A 132 20.41 -24.02 3.24
CA ASP A 132 19.29 -23.78 4.14
C ASP A 132 18.30 -22.77 3.50
N ILE A 133 17.10 -23.23 3.15
CA ILE A 133 15.98 -22.38 2.67
C ILE A 133 15.22 -21.71 3.84
N SER A 134 15.80 -21.72 5.07
CA SER A 134 15.17 -21.11 6.24
C SER A 134 14.97 -19.60 6.12
N TYR A 135 15.72 -18.93 5.23
CA TYR A 135 15.55 -17.51 4.94
C TYR A 135 14.24 -17.17 4.21
N LEU A 136 13.58 -18.17 3.58
CA LEU A 136 12.27 -18.00 2.99
C LEU A 136 11.21 -18.02 4.08
N ASP A 137 10.25 -17.11 4.01
CA ASP A 137 9.10 -17.13 4.90
C ASP A 137 8.14 -18.30 4.58
N ASN A 138 7.15 -18.51 5.45
CA ASN A 138 6.21 -19.62 5.29
C ASN A 138 5.35 -19.50 4.03
N GLU A 139 4.99 -18.28 3.61
CA GLU A 139 4.21 -18.01 2.42
C GLU A 139 5.03 -18.30 1.15
N GLN A 140 6.29 -17.91 1.14
CA GLN A 140 7.25 -18.22 0.07
C GLN A 140 7.51 -19.72 -0.04
N LYS A 141 7.67 -20.42 1.10
CA LYS A 141 7.82 -21.89 1.14
C LYS A 141 6.57 -22.59 0.61
N GLU A 142 5.36 -22.12 1.01
CA GLU A 142 4.12 -22.66 0.46
C GLU A 142 3.96 -22.38 -1.04
N MET A 143 4.37 -21.22 -1.50
CA MET A 143 4.35 -20.85 -2.91
C MET A 143 5.31 -21.73 -3.72
N LEU A 144 6.54 -21.94 -3.21
CA LEU A 144 7.49 -22.88 -3.76
C LEU A 144 6.96 -24.33 -3.78
N ALA A 145 6.39 -24.77 -2.66
CA ALA A 145 5.79 -26.10 -2.55
C ALA A 145 4.62 -26.28 -3.53
N ARG A 146 3.77 -25.27 -3.71
CA ARG A 146 2.68 -25.30 -4.70
C ARG A 146 3.21 -25.31 -6.14
N PHE A 147 4.24 -24.54 -6.43
CA PHE A 147 4.88 -24.51 -7.72
C PHE A 147 5.48 -25.88 -8.08
N PHE A 148 6.08 -26.57 -7.09
CA PHE A 148 6.67 -27.89 -7.27
C PHE A 148 5.75 -29.06 -6.88
N ALA A 149 4.49 -28.83 -6.51
CA ALA A 149 3.56 -29.85 -5.95
C ALA A 149 3.28 -31.05 -6.88
N ASN A 150 3.62 -30.98 -8.14
CA ASN A 150 3.48 -32.10 -9.08
C ASN A 150 4.59 -33.15 -8.96
N PHE A 151 5.44 -33.10 -7.92
CA PHE A 151 6.64 -33.93 -7.82
C PHE A 151 6.90 -34.41 -6.37
N SER A 152 6.86 -35.72 -6.19
CA SER A 152 7.32 -36.64 -5.13
C SER A 152 7.55 -36.28 -3.65
N ASP A 153 7.41 -37.33 -2.83
CA ASP A 153 7.21 -37.44 -1.38
C ASP A 153 8.37 -37.01 -0.44
N ASP A 154 9.52 -36.56 -0.94
CA ASP A 154 10.66 -36.11 -0.11
C ASP A 154 10.90 -34.60 -0.28
N ILE A 155 10.11 -33.82 0.48
CA ILE A 155 9.85 -32.41 0.18
C ILE A 155 11.09 -31.51 0.29
N ASP A 156 11.92 -31.63 1.32
CA ASP A 156 12.97 -30.64 1.59
C ASP A 156 14.20 -30.74 0.67
N SER A 157 14.72 -31.93 0.41
CA SER A 157 15.94 -32.09 -0.42
C SER A 157 15.68 -31.90 -1.92
N GLU A 158 14.50 -32.29 -2.38
CA GLU A 158 14.09 -32.16 -3.78
C GLU A 158 13.70 -30.72 -4.12
N LEU A 159 12.97 -30.05 -3.23
CA LEU A 159 12.58 -28.63 -3.38
C LEU A 159 13.84 -27.74 -3.51
N LYS A 160 14.84 -28.00 -2.69
CA LYS A 160 16.11 -27.34 -2.70
C LYS A 160 16.88 -27.52 -4.01
N LYS A 161 17.02 -28.75 -4.48
CA LYS A 161 17.70 -29.04 -5.77
C LYS A 161 17.03 -28.31 -6.93
N ARG A 162 15.73 -28.24 -6.94
CA ARG A 162 14.95 -27.55 -7.98
C ARG A 162 15.09 -26.06 -7.90
N PHE A 163 15.05 -25.49 -6.69
CA PHE A 163 15.32 -24.06 -6.49
C PHE A 163 16.70 -23.68 -6.99
N LEU A 164 17.75 -24.45 -6.64
CA LEU A 164 19.12 -24.23 -7.12
C LEU A 164 19.25 -24.36 -8.64
N SER A 165 18.51 -25.33 -9.23
CA SER A 165 18.44 -25.45 -10.69
C SER A 165 17.77 -24.24 -11.34
N LEU A 166 16.68 -23.74 -10.76
CA LEU A 166 16.01 -22.53 -11.25
C LEU A 166 16.88 -21.29 -11.08
N TRP A 167 17.55 -21.19 -9.95
CA TRP A 167 18.42 -20.06 -9.66
C TRP A 167 19.50 -19.87 -10.73
N SER A 168 20.08 -20.96 -11.22
CA SER A 168 21.10 -20.89 -12.28
C SER A 168 20.60 -20.28 -13.60
N HIS A 169 19.28 -20.17 -13.78
CA HIS A 169 18.66 -19.56 -14.95
C HIS A 169 18.22 -18.10 -14.72
N PHE A 170 18.27 -17.58 -13.48
CA PHE A 170 17.74 -16.23 -13.21
C PHE A 170 18.51 -15.12 -13.94
N GLY A 171 19.83 -15.28 -14.14
CA GLY A 171 20.62 -14.37 -14.97
C GLY A 171 20.14 -14.35 -16.43
N ASP A 172 19.95 -15.53 -17.02
CA ASP A 172 19.45 -15.66 -18.40
C ASP A 172 18.05 -15.10 -18.56
N ILE A 173 17.17 -15.34 -17.56
CA ILE A 173 15.80 -14.79 -17.51
C ILE A 173 15.85 -13.27 -17.44
N TYR A 174 16.70 -12.69 -16.58
CA TYR A 174 16.87 -11.24 -16.46
C TYR A 174 17.28 -10.60 -17.78
N HIS A 175 18.28 -11.17 -18.49
CA HIS A 175 18.76 -10.65 -19.76
C HIS A 175 17.73 -10.81 -20.89
N ASP A 176 17.11 -11.99 -21.04
CA ASP A 176 16.07 -12.20 -22.05
C ASP A 176 14.86 -11.29 -21.82
N TYR A 177 14.45 -11.13 -20.54
CA TYR A 177 13.34 -10.26 -20.15
C TYR A 177 13.62 -8.79 -20.49
N ASN A 178 14.76 -8.24 -20.08
CA ASN A 178 15.13 -6.86 -20.37
C ASN A 178 15.28 -6.59 -21.87
N ARG A 179 15.86 -7.53 -22.62
CA ARG A 179 15.93 -7.46 -24.08
C ARG A 179 14.53 -7.40 -24.69
N ARG A 180 13.63 -8.30 -24.29
CA ARG A 180 12.24 -8.37 -24.77
C ARG A 180 11.46 -7.09 -24.50
N LEU A 181 11.60 -6.51 -23.31
CA LEU A 181 10.94 -5.24 -22.97
C LEU A 181 11.50 -4.07 -23.78
N THR A 182 12.82 -4.03 -23.96
CA THR A 182 13.48 -2.98 -24.75
C THR A 182 13.05 -3.03 -26.22
N GLU A 183 12.92 -4.21 -26.82
CA GLU A 183 12.41 -4.40 -28.19
C GLU A 183 10.96 -3.90 -28.34
N GLN A 184 10.15 -3.95 -27.27
CA GLN A 184 8.79 -3.41 -27.24
C GLN A 184 8.73 -1.91 -26.91
N GLY A 185 9.84 -1.26 -26.59
CA GLY A 185 9.88 0.15 -26.16
C GLY A 185 9.25 0.40 -24.77
N ILE A 186 9.23 -0.63 -23.91
CA ILE A 186 8.66 -0.57 -22.56
C ILE A 186 9.67 -1.02 -21.52
N GLY A 187 9.40 -0.72 -20.23
CA GLY A 187 10.24 -1.16 -19.13
C GLY A 187 9.51 -1.10 -17.79
N TYR A 188 10.01 -1.82 -16.79
CA TYR A 188 9.68 -1.61 -15.39
C TYR A 188 10.48 -0.43 -14.82
N GLU A 189 10.12 0.03 -13.65
CA GLU A 189 10.66 1.29 -13.11
C GLU A 189 12.17 1.27 -12.94
N GLY A 190 12.75 0.19 -12.36
CA GLY A 190 14.19 0.04 -12.18
C GLY A 190 14.98 0.04 -13.50
N ALA A 191 14.50 -0.67 -14.52
CA ALA A 191 15.12 -0.69 -15.84
C ALA A 191 15.15 0.70 -16.49
N ILE A 192 14.05 1.46 -16.36
CA ILE A 192 13.96 2.85 -16.81
C ILE A 192 14.98 3.73 -16.08
N TYR A 193 15.05 3.62 -14.75
CA TYR A 193 15.95 4.41 -13.92
C TYR A 193 17.42 4.09 -14.23
N ARG A 194 17.77 2.80 -14.33
CA ARG A 194 19.12 2.35 -14.68
C ARG A 194 19.54 2.88 -16.04
N LYS A 195 18.67 2.81 -17.05
CA LYS A 195 18.95 3.34 -18.38
C LYS A 195 19.30 4.82 -18.32
N VAL A 196 18.46 5.65 -17.70
CA VAL A 196 18.69 7.10 -17.57
C VAL A 196 19.94 7.42 -16.75
N ALA A 197 20.17 6.72 -15.64
CA ALA A 197 21.37 6.92 -14.83
C ALA A 197 22.66 6.57 -15.58
N SER A 198 22.61 5.61 -16.52
CA SER A 198 23.76 5.16 -17.32
C SER A 198 23.99 6.01 -18.56
N GLU A 199 23.03 6.82 -19.02
CA GLU A 199 23.20 7.71 -20.17
C GLU A 199 24.26 8.78 -19.89
N GLN A 200 25.13 9.08 -20.85
CA GLN A 200 26.21 10.06 -20.66
C GLN A 200 25.72 11.51 -20.72
N THR A 201 24.70 11.80 -21.51
CA THR A 201 24.14 13.15 -21.70
C THR A 201 22.66 13.16 -21.47
N LEU A 202 22.18 14.09 -20.63
CA LEU A 202 20.77 14.30 -20.40
C LEU A 202 20.34 15.69 -20.90
N HIS A 203 19.31 15.74 -21.71
CA HIS A 203 18.71 17.00 -22.16
C HIS A 203 17.80 17.58 -21.07
N LEU A 204 18.37 18.36 -20.17
CA LEU A 204 17.69 18.94 -19.01
C LEU A 204 16.88 20.16 -19.40
N LYS A 205 15.60 20.16 -19.06
CA LYS A 205 14.65 21.23 -19.40
C LYS A 205 14.82 22.48 -18.54
N TYR A 206 15.20 22.32 -17.26
CA TYR A 206 15.25 23.40 -16.28
C TYR A 206 16.70 23.77 -15.94
N ASP A 207 16.91 25.02 -15.53
CA ASP A 207 18.23 25.52 -15.16
C ASP A 207 18.68 24.98 -13.81
N LYS A 208 17.72 24.78 -12.87
CA LYS A 208 17.96 24.24 -11.54
C LYS A 208 16.93 23.18 -11.18
N TYR A 209 17.38 22.17 -10.46
CA TYR A 209 16.60 21.10 -9.88
C TYR A 209 16.79 21.12 -8.34
N LEU A 210 15.72 21.38 -7.61
CA LEU A 210 15.71 21.45 -6.16
C LEU A 210 15.12 20.15 -5.61
N PHE A 211 15.96 19.30 -5.03
CA PHE A 211 15.54 18.01 -4.45
C PHE A 211 15.13 18.22 -2.99
N VAL A 212 13.84 18.01 -2.68
CA VAL A 212 13.26 18.41 -1.39
C VAL A 212 12.69 17.20 -0.67
N GLY A 213 13.19 16.96 0.56
CA GLY A 213 12.64 16.00 1.50
C GLY A 213 12.81 14.55 1.11
N PHE A 214 13.89 14.21 0.45
CA PHE A 214 14.34 12.84 0.26
C PHE A 214 14.99 12.29 1.53
N ASN A 215 15.12 10.99 1.62
CA ASN A 215 15.68 10.28 2.76
C ASN A 215 16.64 9.16 2.33
N LEU A 216 16.14 7.98 2.05
CA LEU A 216 16.93 6.89 1.51
C LEU A 216 17.06 7.06 -0.01
N LEU A 217 18.29 7.16 -0.51
CA LEU A 217 18.59 7.28 -1.93
C LEU A 217 19.07 5.95 -2.48
N GLN A 218 18.42 5.49 -3.55
CA GLN A 218 18.90 4.36 -4.35
C GLN A 218 20.11 4.77 -5.19
N LYS A 219 20.91 3.81 -5.64
CA LYS A 219 22.15 4.13 -6.37
C LYS A 219 21.90 4.89 -7.67
N VAL A 220 20.84 4.57 -8.41
CA VAL A 220 20.43 5.32 -9.62
C VAL A 220 20.16 6.79 -9.32
N GLU A 221 19.50 7.09 -8.18
CA GLU A 221 19.22 8.46 -7.75
C GLU A 221 20.52 9.18 -7.36
N ARG A 222 21.39 8.52 -6.60
CA ARG A 222 22.72 9.08 -6.23
C ARG A 222 23.58 9.41 -7.44
N VAL A 223 23.58 8.55 -8.46
CA VAL A 223 24.31 8.80 -9.72
C VAL A 223 23.73 10.03 -10.43
N LEU A 224 22.41 10.12 -10.55
CA LEU A 224 21.74 11.26 -11.18
C LEU A 224 21.98 12.55 -10.38
N PHE A 225 21.83 12.53 -9.06
CA PHE A 225 22.05 13.68 -8.19
C PHE A 225 23.49 14.17 -8.24
N SER A 226 24.47 13.26 -8.20
CA SER A 226 25.89 13.58 -8.31
C SER A 226 26.24 14.24 -9.65
N ARG A 227 25.63 13.77 -10.74
CA ARG A 227 25.81 14.37 -12.07
C ARG A 227 25.25 15.80 -12.11
N LEU A 228 23.99 15.98 -11.68
CA LEU A 228 23.35 17.30 -11.67
C LEU A 228 24.07 18.28 -10.73
N MET A 229 24.62 17.79 -9.63
CA MET A 229 25.44 18.58 -8.71
C MET A 229 26.75 19.04 -9.38
N LYS A 230 27.46 18.14 -10.08
CA LYS A 230 28.69 18.48 -10.83
C LYS A 230 28.43 19.50 -11.94
N GLU A 231 27.25 19.45 -12.57
CA GLU A 231 26.82 20.45 -13.56
C GLU A 231 26.35 21.78 -12.91
N GLY A 232 26.37 21.87 -11.58
CA GLY A 232 25.89 23.04 -10.86
C GLY A 232 24.37 23.27 -10.94
N LYS A 233 23.60 22.22 -11.35
CA LYS A 233 22.16 22.29 -11.56
C LYS A 233 21.33 21.77 -10.40
N ALA A 234 21.91 20.99 -9.46
CA ALA A 234 21.20 20.41 -8.32
C ALA A 234 21.40 21.21 -7.05
N LYS A 235 20.36 21.31 -6.24
CA LYS A 235 20.33 21.80 -4.88
C LYS A 235 19.50 20.87 -4.02
N PHE A 236 19.83 20.71 -2.74
CA PHE A 236 19.27 19.70 -1.86
C PHE A 236 18.73 20.31 -0.57
N TYR A 237 17.56 19.85 -0.16
CA TYR A 237 16.89 20.24 1.08
C TYR A 237 16.48 18.97 1.82
N TRP A 238 17.23 18.66 2.90
CA TRP A 238 17.02 17.48 3.73
C TRP A 238 16.24 17.83 4.99
N ASP A 239 15.27 16.99 5.37
CA ASP A 239 14.50 17.14 6.60
C ASP A 239 14.85 16.04 7.59
N PHE A 240 15.54 16.38 8.67
CA PHE A 240 15.94 15.46 9.73
C PHE A 240 16.01 16.15 11.08
N ASP A 241 16.25 15.39 12.13
CA ASP A 241 16.51 15.91 13.49
C ASP A 241 17.70 15.15 14.10
N GLU A 242 18.53 15.85 14.85
CA GLU A 242 19.71 15.28 15.50
C GLU A 242 19.40 14.11 16.45
N TYR A 243 18.16 14.03 16.91
CA TYR A 243 17.71 12.94 17.78
C TYR A 243 17.80 11.56 17.10
N TYR A 244 17.42 11.45 15.84
CA TYR A 244 17.39 10.16 15.11
C TYR A 244 18.36 10.09 13.93
N MET A 245 18.92 11.21 13.51
CA MET A 245 20.00 11.29 12.52
C MET A 245 21.10 12.23 13.03
N PRO A 246 22.01 11.75 13.89
CA PRO A 246 23.06 12.59 14.42
C PRO A 246 23.95 13.13 13.30
N SER A 247 24.36 14.38 13.47
CA SER A 247 25.37 15.00 12.62
C SER A 247 26.63 14.11 12.56
N PRO A 248 27.39 14.09 11.47
CA PRO A 248 28.60 13.27 11.31
C PRO A 248 29.62 13.38 12.45
N SER A 249 29.51 14.41 13.29
CA SER A 249 30.36 14.65 14.47
C SER A 249 29.94 13.92 15.76
N HIS A 250 28.79 13.27 15.83
CA HIS A 250 28.28 12.60 17.04
C HIS A 250 27.93 11.13 16.79
N HIS A 251 28.86 10.22 17.13
CA HIS A 251 28.77 8.77 16.88
C HIS A 251 28.04 7.95 17.96
N LEU A 252 27.09 8.50 18.74
CA LEU A 252 26.59 7.83 19.95
C LEU A 252 25.13 7.34 19.92
N THR A 253 24.45 7.32 18.77
CA THR A 253 23.08 6.80 18.71
C THR A 253 23.00 5.50 17.91
N THR A 254 22.31 4.51 18.49
CA THR A 254 22.01 3.20 17.89
C THR A 254 20.75 3.22 17.02
N SER A 255 20.35 4.40 16.53
CA SER A 255 19.14 4.53 15.72
C SER A 255 19.26 3.82 14.36
N PRO A 256 18.26 3.01 13.92
CA PRO A 256 18.23 2.41 12.59
C PRO A 256 18.40 3.42 11.45
N SER A 257 18.05 4.69 11.67
CA SER A 257 18.18 5.77 10.67
C SER A 257 19.62 6.08 10.24
N GLN A 258 20.64 5.57 10.93
CA GLN A 258 22.05 5.74 10.56
C GLN A 258 22.42 5.18 9.19
N HIS A 259 21.60 4.26 8.65
CA HIS A 259 21.79 3.70 7.30
C HIS A 259 21.38 4.66 6.16
N LEU A 260 20.80 5.83 6.51
CA LEU A 260 20.41 6.85 5.54
C LEU A 260 21.58 7.79 5.24
N ASN A 261 22.44 7.46 4.28
CA ASN A 261 23.61 8.27 3.91
C ASN A 261 23.20 9.49 3.06
N LEU A 262 22.82 10.59 3.71
CA LEU A 262 22.56 11.88 3.06
C LEU A 262 23.77 12.80 3.03
N SER A 263 24.86 12.45 3.74
CA SER A 263 26.07 13.28 3.89
C SER A 263 26.83 13.57 2.59
N ASP A 264 26.55 12.81 1.52
CA ASP A 264 27.23 13.04 0.23
C ASP A 264 26.74 14.29 -0.52
N PHE A 265 25.61 14.86 -0.09
CA PHE A 265 24.97 15.98 -0.75
C PHE A 265 24.76 17.13 0.25
N PRO A 266 25.22 18.38 -0.04
CA PRO A 266 25.10 19.50 0.88
C PRO A 266 23.64 19.89 1.08
N ASN A 267 23.27 20.22 2.31
CA ASN A 267 21.93 20.72 2.62
C ASN A 267 21.91 22.25 2.57
N GLU A 268 21.04 22.83 1.75
CA GLU A 268 20.93 24.29 1.60
C GLU A 268 20.43 24.98 2.88
N LEU A 269 19.84 24.23 3.84
CA LEU A 269 19.31 24.77 5.10
C LEU A 269 20.35 24.79 6.24
N ASP A 270 21.55 24.26 6.08
CA ASP A 270 22.53 24.10 7.17
C ASP A 270 22.94 25.42 7.82
N ASN A 271 22.82 26.54 7.12
CA ASN A 271 23.23 27.87 7.62
C ASN A 271 22.04 28.80 7.92
N THR A 272 20.79 28.28 7.95
CA THR A 272 19.60 29.14 8.09
C THR A 272 19.21 29.36 9.54
N ASP A 273 19.12 28.34 10.36
CA ASP A 273 18.69 28.38 11.76
C ASP A 273 19.36 27.22 12.53
N PRO A 274 20.15 27.49 13.59
CA PRO A 274 20.81 26.44 14.37
C PRO A 274 19.82 25.40 14.97
N ASP A 275 18.58 25.84 15.26
CA ASP A 275 17.57 25.01 15.92
C ASP A 275 16.72 24.20 14.96
N ILE A 276 16.97 24.29 13.64
CA ILE A 276 16.14 23.59 12.63
C ILE A 276 16.18 22.07 12.78
N TYR A 277 17.28 21.55 13.35
CA TYR A 277 17.50 20.10 13.55
C TYR A 277 17.33 19.65 15.01
N ALA A 278 16.85 20.52 15.92
CA ALA A 278 16.72 20.24 17.35
C ALA A 278 15.26 20.23 17.84
N ASN A 279 14.32 19.92 16.97
CA ASN A 279 12.88 19.99 17.28
C ASN A 279 12.44 18.92 18.28
N MET A 280 13.05 17.73 18.27
CA MET A 280 12.73 16.64 19.21
C MET A 280 13.14 16.96 20.66
N ARG A 281 14.10 17.88 20.86
CA ARG A 281 14.50 18.34 22.20
C ARG A 281 13.48 19.28 22.84
N ARG A 282 12.59 19.89 22.05
CA ARG A 282 11.57 20.81 22.56
C ARG A 282 10.53 20.05 23.38
N PRO A 283 10.01 20.61 24.50
CA PRO A 283 8.97 19.96 25.29
C PRO A 283 7.73 19.65 24.45
N LYS A 284 7.23 18.43 24.56
CA LYS A 284 6.06 17.93 23.82
C LYS A 284 5.03 17.34 24.76
N HIS A 285 3.77 17.47 24.40
CA HIS A 285 2.68 16.76 25.07
C HIS A 285 2.46 15.42 24.39
N ILE A 286 2.99 14.33 24.96
CA ILE A 286 2.91 13.00 24.37
C ILE A 286 2.01 12.10 25.21
N ARG A 287 1.06 11.43 24.55
CA ARG A 287 0.15 10.43 25.14
C ARG A 287 0.23 9.11 24.37
N PHE A 288 0.38 8.01 25.10
CA PHE A 288 0.22 6.67 24.56
C PHE A 288 -1.13 6.10 25.02
N ILE A 289 -1.87 5.50 24.11
CA ILE A 289 -3.21 4.98 24.35
C ILE A 289 -3.26 3.52 23.94
N SER A 290 -3.44 2.63 24.93
CA SER A 290 -3.76 1.24 24.65
C SER A 290 -5.26 1.06 24.39
N SER A 291 -5.60 0.30 23.38
CA SER A 291 -6.97 0.05 22.96
C SER A 291 -7.24 -1.44 22.78
N PRO A 292 -8.41 -1.95 23.16
CA PRO A 292 -8.74 -3.35 22.93
C PRO A 292 -9.06 -3.68 21.46
N THR A 293 -9.44 -2.68 20.64
CA THR A 293 -9.81 -2.88 19.24
C THR A 293 -9.55 -1.63 18.39
N GLU A 294 -9.39 -1.80 17.07
CA GLU A 294 -9.27 -0.69 16.11
C GLU A 294 -10.53 0.17 16.07
N ASN A 295 -11.71 -0.45 16.20
CA ASN A 295 -12.96 0.31 16.25
C ASN A 295 -13.02 1.26 17.47
N ALA A 296 -12.48 0.85 18.62
CA ALA A 296 -12.36 1.74 19.78
C ALA A 296 -11.41 2.92 19.51
N GLN A 297 -10.31 2.69 18.78
CA GLN A 297 -9.42 3.77 18.34
C GLN A 297 -10.11 4.74 17.38
N ALA A 298 -10.89 4.24 16.42
CA ALA A 298 -11.65 5.07 15.48
C ALA A 298 -12.64 6.00 16.21
N ARG A 299 -13.38 5.45 17.17
CA ARG A 299 -14.29 6.25 18.02
C ARG A 299 -13.56 7.25 18.91
N PHE A 300 -12.39 6.87 19.41
CA PHE A 300 -11.53 7.76 20.17
C PHE A 300 -11.07 8.96 19.33
N ALA A 301 -10.79 8.76 18.04
CA ALA A 301 -10.40 9.84 17.14
C ALA A 301 -11.42 10.99 17.11
N ALA A 302 -12.72 10.69 17.16
CA ALA A 302 -13.78 11.70 17.25
C ALA A 302 -13.65 12.54 18.54
N ASN A 303 -13.52 11.88 19.69
CA ASN A 303 -13.36 12.55 20.98
C ASN A 303 -12.08 13.36 21.04
N TRP A 304 -10.98 12.84 20.47
CA TRP A 304 -9.69 13.52 20.39
C TRP A 304 -9.76 14.80 19.55
N LEU A 305 -10.51 14.79 18.45
CA LEU A 305 -10.75 15.97 17.62
C LEU A 305 -11.55 17.05 18.36
N LEU A 306 -12.56 16.65 19.14
CA LEU A 306 -13.38 17.56 19.95
C LEU A 306 -12.61 18.13 21.16
N GLU A 307 -11.77 17.32 21.79
CA GLU A 307 -10.93 17.73 22.92
C GLU A 307 -10.01 18.88 22.49
N ASN A 308 -10.02 19.97 23.27
CA ASN A 308 -9.29 21.20 22.97
C ASN A 308 -9.60 21.82 21.60
N HIS A 309 -10.73 21.45 20.99
CA HIS A 309 -11.17 21.95 19.67
C HIS A 309 -10.13 21.75 18.56
N ARG A 310 -9.38 20.64 18.55
CA ARG A 310 -8.31 20.35 17.59
C ARG A 310 -8.77 20.44 16.13
N TYR A 311 -10.05 20.11 15.86
CA TYR A 311 -10.64 20.23 14.53
C TYR A 311 -10.56 21.65 13.95
N ARG A 312 -10.56 22.70 14.81
CA ARG A 312 -10.46 24.10 14.37
C ARG A 312 -9.10 24.48 13.82
N ALA A 313 -8.05 23.75 14.16
CA ALA A 313 -6.72 23.96 13.61
C ALA A 313 -6.61 23.53 12.13
N GLY A 314 -7.64 22.87 11.60
CA GLY A 314 -7.75 22.46 10.20
C GLY A 314 -6.54 21.63 9.76
N ARG A 315 -5.85 22.04 8.70
CA ARG A 315 -4.71 21.30 8.12
C ARG A 315 -3.53 21.07 9.06
N LYS A 316 -3.48 21.76 10.21
CA LYS A 316 -2.46 21.56 11.24
C LYS A 316 -2.76 20.40 12.17
N THR A 317 -3.94 19.78 12.01
CA THR A 317 -4.39 18.59 12.73
C THR A 317 -4.39 17.40 11.79
N ALA A 318 -3.69 16.33 12.16
CA ALA A 318 -3.67 15.08 11.40
C ALA A 318 -4.11 13.89 12.24
N VAL A 319 -4.92 13.03 11.62
CA VAL A 319 -5.19 11.65 12.05
C VAL A 319 -4.48 10.73 11.06
N VAL A 320 -3.43 10.06 11.54
CA VAL A 320 -2.55 9.23 10.71
C VAL A 320 -2.80 7.76 11.04
N MET A 321 -3.06 6.98 10.01
CA MET A 321 -3.32 5.54 10.11
C MET A 321 -2.04 4.77 9.79
N CYS A 322 -1.56 3.96 10.73
CA CYS A 322 -0.50 2.99 10.46
C CYS A 322 -1.06 1.75 9.74
N ASP A 323 -2.35 1.45 9.96
CA ASP A 323 -3.13 0.50 9.17
C ASP A 323 -4.32 1.23 8.52
N GLU A 324 -4.38 1.25 7.19
CA GLU A 324 -5.43 1.96 6.44
C GLU A 324 -6.79 1.25 6.48
N SER A 325 -6.87 0.02 6.95
CA SER A 325 -8.13 -0.71 7.12
C SER A 325 -9.10 -0.01 8.09
N ILE A 326 -8.54 0.80 9.01
CA ILE A 326 -9.31 1.59 10.00
C ILE A 326 -10.03 2.81 9.37
N LEU A 327 -9.80 3.14 8.11
CA LEU A 327 -10.35 4.34 7.47
C LEU A 327 -11.88 4.42 7.57
N LEU A 328 -12.59 3.35 7.23
CA LEU A 328 -14.06 3.34 7.27
C LEU A 328 -14.63 3.55 8.66
N PRO A 329 -14.19 2.84 9.72
CA PRO A 329 -14.56 3.16 11.10
C PRO A 329 -14.31 4.61 11.49
N ILE A 330 -13.19 5.23 11.05
CA ILE A 330 -12.90 6.64 11.30
C ILE A 330 -13.92 7.52 10.61
N MET A 331 -14.19 7.32 9.33
CA MET A 331 -15.15 8.13 8.55
C MET A 331 -16.53 8.15 9.19
N HIS A 332 -17.00 6.99 9.66
CA HIS A 332 -18.29 6.87 10.36
C HIS A 332 -18.30 7.42 11.79
N SER A 333 -17.13 7.69 12.35
CA SER A 333 -16.97 8.21 13.71
C SER A 333 -16.67 9.70 13.75
N LEU A 334 -16.45 10.37 12.62
CA LEU A 334 -16.10 11.79 12.58
C LEU A 334 -17.20 12.64 13.21
N PRO A 335 -16.83 13.62 14.08
CA PRO A 335 -17.81 14.50 14.69
C PRO A 335 -18.34 15.52 13.66
N PRO A 336 -19.63 15.90 13.73
CA PRO A 336 -20.23 16.87 12.80
C PRO A 336 -19.52 18.23 12.81
N GLU A 337 -18.87 18.59 13.92
CA GLU A 337 -18.12 19.83 14.08
C GLU A 337 -16.86 19.89 13.20
N ALA A 338 -16.32 18.74 12.78
CA ALA A 338 -15.25 18.64 11.81
C ALA A 338 -15.82 18.67 10.38
N ASP A 339 -16.42 19.78 10.00
CA ASP A 339 -17.14 19.97 8.72
C ASP A 339 -16.22 19.88 7.48
N LYS A 340 -14.91 20.13 7.66
CA LYS A 340 -13.91 20.07 6.60
C LYS A 340 -12.85 19.03 6.94
N VAL A 341 -12.83 17.97 6.16
CA VAL A 341 -11.88 16.86 6.31
C VAL A 341 -11.30 16.53 4.94
N ASN A 342 -9.99 16.39 4.89
CA ASN A 342 -9.28 15.88 3.71
C ASN A 342 -8.82 14.45 3.96
N ILE A 343 -9.37 13.51 3.20
CA ILE A 343 -9.01 12.09 3.26
C ILE A 343 -8.11 11.77 2.10
N THR A 344 -6.95 11.21 2.36
CA THR A 344 -5.92 10.97 1.35
C THR A 344 -5.77 9.51 0.94
N SER A 345 -6.11 8.59 1.85
CA SER A 345 -6.24 7.18 1.52
C SER A 345 -7.48 6.95 0.67
N GLY A 346 -7.38 6.13 -0.38
CA GLY A 346 -8.54 5.84 -1.22
C GLY A 346 -9.53 4.89 -0.55
N PHE A 347 -10.80 4.99 -0.93
CA PHE A 347 -11.82 4.02 -0.52
C PHE A 347 -11.52 2.66 -1.17
N PRO A 348 -11.42 1.55 -0.43
CA PRO A 348 -11.11 0.23 -1.00
C PRO A 348 -12.17 -0.21 -2.02
N LEU A 349 -11.75 -0.45 -3.27
CA LEU A 349 -12.67 -0.87 -4.34
C LEU A 349 -13.39 -2.18 -3.99
N ALA A 350 -12.71 -3.09 -3.30
CA ALA A 350 -13.27 -4.37 -2.86
C ALA A 350 -14.50 -4.23 -1.93
N MET A 351 -14.64 -3.12 -1.23
CA MET A 351 -15.77 -2.86 -0.33
C MET A 351 -16.97 -2.21 -1.03
N THR A 352 -16.90 -2.02 -2.34
CA THR A 352 -18.02 -1.45 -3.11
C THR A 352 -19.00 -2.53 -3.56
N PRO A 353 -20.30 -2.20 -3.69
CA PRO A 353 -21.27 -3.13 -4.27
C PRO A 353 -20.90 -3.55 -5.70
N VAL A 354 -20.26 -2.67 -6.48
CA VAL A 354 -19.82 -2.97 -7.85
C VAL A 354 -18.78 -4.08 -7.87
N ALA A 355 -17.86 -4.10 -6.90
CA ALA A 355 -16.87 -5.17 -6.79
C ALA A 355 -17.53 -6.53 -6.53
N SER A 356 -18.48 -6.59 -5.60
CA SER A 356 -19.23 -7.83 -5.32
C SER A 356 -20.04 -8.28 -6.52
N LEU A 357 -20.65 -7.37 -7.28
CA LEU A 357 -21.35 -7.66 -8.52
C LEU A 357 -20.42 -8.33 -9.54
N VAL A 358 -19.24 -7.76 -9.77
CA VAL A 358 -18.27 -8.30 -10.74
C VAL A 358 -17.84 -9.70 -10.33
N MET A 359 -17.56 -9.94 -9.06
CA MET A 359 -17.21 -11.30 -8.60
C MET A 359 -18.34 -12.30 -8.80
N LEU A 360 -19.61 -11.90 -8.57
CA LEU A 360 -20.78 -12.75 -8.86
C LEU A 360 -20.96 -13.02 -10.35
N LEU A 361 -20.67 -12.03 -11.21
CA LEU A 361 -20.69 -12.22 -12.67
C LEU A 361 -19.59 -13.20 -13.11
N PHE A 362 -18.37 -13.06 -12.60
CA PHE A 362 -17.32 -14.05 -12.87
C PHE A 362 -17.71 -15.45 -12.39
N ASP A 363 -18.27 -15.60 -11.18
CA ASP A 363 -18.76 -16.90 -10.70
C ASP A 363 -19.84 -17.47 -11.62
N LEU A 364 -20.76 -16.66 -12.11
CA LEU A 364 -21.81 -17.08 -13.03
C LEU A 364 -21.25 -17.54 -14.38
N TYR A 365 -20.31 -16.79 -14.98
CA TYR A 365 -19.76 -17.06 -16.31
C TYR A 365 -18.63 -18.10 -16.31
N THR A 366 -17.98 -18.36 -15.17
CA THR A 366 -16.92 -19.38 -15.07
C THR A 366 -17.41 -20.70 -14.48
N LEU A 367 -18.08 -20.66 -13.33
CA LEU A 367 -18.55 -21.83 -12.58
C LEU A 367 -20.02 -22.15 -12.81
N GLY A 368 -20.81 -21.13 -13.17
CA GLY A 368 -22.26 -21.25 -13.29
C GLY A 368 -22.76 -21.72 -14.65
N LEU A 369 -21.91 -21.87 -15.68
CA LEU A 369 -22.31 -22.30 -17.01
C LEU A 369 -22.52 -23.82 -17.08
N ARG A 370 -23.62 -24.25 -17.69
CA ARG A 370 -24.02 -25.64 -17.90
C ARG A 370 -24.31 -25.90 -19.38
N LYS A 371 -24.42 -27.20 -19.77
CA LYS A 371 -24.77 -27.64 -21.10
C LYS A 371 -23.98 -26.94 -22.22
N LYS A 372 -22.66 -27.04 -22.16
CA LYS A 372 -21.73 -26.40 -23.11
C LYS A 372 -21.95 -24.87 -23.27
N GLY A 373 -22.29 -24.20 -22.17
CA GLY A 373 -22.41 -22.75 -22.15
C GLY A 373 -23.78 -22.18 -22.54
N THR A 374 -24.82 -23.01 -22.70
CA THR A 374 -26.15 -22.55 -23.14
C THR A 374 -27.10 -22.18 -22.00
N THR A 375 -26.85 -22.66 -20.79
CA THR A 375 -27.72 -22.43 -19.62
C THR A 375 -26.91 -22.13 -18.36
N PHE A 376 -27.51 -21.40 -17.44
CA PHE A 376 -26.91 -21.11 -16.14
C PHE A 376 -27.35 -22.08 -15.04
N ASN A 377 -26.45 -22.32 -14.09
CA ASN A 377 -26.79 -23.02 -12.87
C ASN A 377 -27.68 -22.12 -11.99
N PRO A 378 -28.88 -22.58 -11.57
CA PRO A 378 -29.81 -21.78 -10.77
C PRO A 378 -29.20 -21.20 -9.46
N HIS A 379 -28.25 -21.92 -8.87
CA HIS A 379 -27.59 -21.45 -7.64
C HIS A 379 -26.84 -20.14 -7.84
N TYR A 380 -26.00 -20.06 -8.87
CA TYR A 380 -25.21 -18.83 -9.16
C TYR A 380 -26.12 -17.70 -9.68
N LEU A 381 -27.10 -18.05 -10.51
CA LEU A 381 -28.08 -17.09 -10.99
C LEU A 381 -28.89 -16.49 -9.84
N LYS A 382 -29.37 -17.30 -8.88
CA LYS A 382 -30.09 -16.81 -7.70
C LYS A 382 -29.25 -15.87 -6.84
N LYS A 383 -27.96 -16.19 -6.64
CA LYS A 383 -27.02 -15.31 -5.93
C LYS A 383 -26.88 -13.96 -6.62
N LEU A 384 -26.72 -13.95 -7.94
CA LEU A 384 -26.60 -12.72 -8.71
C LEU A 384 -27.90 -11.92 -8.68
N MET A 385 -29.06 -12.56 -8.84
CA MET A 385 -30.38 -11.88 -8.82
C MET A 385 -30.73 -11.27 -7.45
N ALA A 386 -30.11 -11.73 -6.38
CA ALA A 386 -30.24 -11.11 -5.06
C ALA A 386 -29.39 -9.83 -4.88
N HIS A 387 -28.51 -9.51 -5.82
CA HIS A 387 -27.64 -8.33 -5.76
C HIS A 387 -28.43 -7.06 -6.12
N PRO A 388 -28.23 -5.91 -5.40
CA PRO A 388 -28.98 -4.67 -5.62
C PRO A 388 -28.98 -4.18 -7.07
N TYR A 389 -27.88 -4.35 -7.80
CA TYR A 389 -27.76 -3.89 -9.19
C TYR A 389 -28.21 -4.93 -10.24
N ALA A 390 -28.67 -6.12 -9.83
CA ALA A 390 -29.06 -7.18 -10.77
C ALA A 390 -30.22 -6.77 -11.70
N HIS A 391 -31.15 -5.94 -11.19
CA HIS A 391 -32.30 -5.47 -11.97
C HIS A 391 -31.94 -4.52 -13.13
N HIS A 392 -30.72 -3.99 -13.15
CA HIS A 392 -30.21 -3.17 -14.25
C HIS A 392 -29.54 -4.00 -15.36
N LEU A 393 -29.40 -5.32 -15.17
CA LEU A 393 -28.63 -6.18 -16.05
C LEU A 393 -29.51 -6.99 -17.00
N THR A 394 -29.11 -7.01 -18.27
CA THR A 394 -29.63 -7.98 -19.24
C THR A 394 -28.64 -9.14 -19.35
N ILE A 395 -28.93 -10.24 -18.64
CA ILE A 395 -28.03 -11.39 -18.52
C ILE A 395 -28.35 -12.43 -19.57
N SER A 396 -27.37 -12.78 -20.41
CA SER A 396 -27.46 -13.87 -21.39
C SER A 396 -26.19 -14.74 -21.32
N PRO A 397 -26.28 -16.04 -21.66
CA PRO A 397 -25.08 -16.84 -21.83
C PRO A 397 -24.20 -16.27 -22.94
N PRO A 398 -22.87 -16.21 -22.77
CA PRO A 398 -21.96 -15.71 -23.80
C PRO A 398 -21.91 -16.69 -24.97
N HIS A 399 -21.77 -16.17 -26.18
CA HIS A 399 -21.65 -17.00 -27.39
C HIS A 399 -20.30 -17.74 -27.46
N HIS A 400 -19.27 -17.25 -26.77
CA HIS A 400 -17.94 -17.85 -26.69
C HIS A 400 -17.47 -17.88 -25.23
N LEU A 401 -16.79 -19.01 -24.86
CA LEU A 401 -16.32 -19.29 -23.51
C LEU A 401 -14.85 -18.88 -23.28
N THR A 402 -14.26 -18.16 -24.25
CA THR A 402 -12.89 -17.65 -24.12
C THR A 402 -12.82 -16.37 -23.28
N ILE A 403 -11.66 -16.10 -22.72
CA ILE A 403 -11.42 -15.04 -21.73
C ILE A 403 -11.79 -13.66 -22.22
N SER A 404 -11.34 -13.28 -23.42
CA SER A 404 -11.56 -11.93 -23.97
C SER A 404 -13.06 -11.60 -24.13
N PRO A 405 -13.91 -12.44 -24.75
CA PRO A 405 -15.36 -12.21 -24.82
C PRO A 405 -16.04 -12.11 -23.45
N ILE A 406 -15.61 -12.91 -22.46
CA ILE A 406 -16.16 -12.84 -21.09
C ILE A 406 -15.85 -11.47 -20.46
N LEU A 407 -14.61 -11.01 -20.57
CA LEU A 407 -14.18 -9.70 -20.05
C LEU A 407 -14.95 -8.54 -20.70
N HIS A 408 -15.06 -8.51 -22.03
CA HIS A 408 -15.82 -7.51 -22.75
C HIS A 408 -17.30 -7.53 -22.40
N HIS A 409 -17.88 -8.72 -22.24
CA HIS A 409 -19.28 -8.87 -21.84
C HIS A 409 -19.52 -8.32 -20.42
N ILE A 410 -18.68 -8.70 -19.44
CA ILE A 410 -18.80 -8.20 -18.07
C ILE A 410 -18.56 -6.67 -18.05
N ALA A 411 -17.58 -6.15 -18.78
CA ALA A 411 -17.36 -4.71 -18.90
C ALA A 411 -18.59 -3.97 -19.44
N THR A 412 -19.28 -4.56 -20.42
CA THR A 412 -20.53 -4.01 -20.97
C THR A 412 -21.64 -3.98 -19.91
N LEU A 413 -21.79 -5.05 -19.12
CA LEU A 413 -22.77 -5.11 -18.03
C LEU A 413 -22.48 -4.05 -16.96
N ILE A 414 -21.22 -3.87 -16.58
CA ILE A 414 -20.82 -2.83 -15.62
C ILE A 414 -21.09 -1.43 -16.15
N LYS A 415 -20.89 -1.18 -17.45
CA LYS A 415 -21.28 0.07 -18.12
C LYS A 415 -22.80 0.30 -18.05
N GLN A 416 -23.63 -0.74 -18.21
CA GLN A 416 -25.09 -0.63 -18.06
C GLN A 416 -25.46 -0.18 -16.63
N VAL A 417 -24.83 -0.77 -15.60
CA VAL A 417 -25.02 -0.35 -14.20
C VAL A 417 -24.66 1.13 -14.03
N GLY A 418 -23.51 1.57 -14.56
CA GLY A 418 -23.09 2.96 -14.46
C GLY A 418 -24.07 3.94 -15.11
N ILE A 419 -24.65 3.58 -16.25
CA ILE A 419 -25.68 4.41 -16.91
C ILE A 419 -26.96 4.44 -16.07
N ALA A 420 -27.39 3.30 -15.56
CA ALA A 420 -28.61 3.18 -14.78
C ALA A 420 -28.54 3.90 -13.42
N THR A 421 -27.39 3.85 -12.74
CA THR A 421 -27.18 4.49 -11.42
C THR A 421 -26.78 5.98 -11.53
N LYS A 422 -26.50 6.51 -12.71
CA LYS A 422 -26.14 7.92 -12.90
C LYS A 422 -27.17 8.92 -12.36
N PRO A 423 -28.49 8.70 -12.49
CA PRO A 423 -29.49 9.61 -11.93
C PRO A 423 -29.50 9.68 -10.40
N GLU A 424 -28.99 8.67 -9.70
CA GLU A 424 -28.91 8.62 -8.24
C GLU A 424 -27.88 9.63 -7.68
N GLY A 425 -26.93 10.06 -8.53
CA GLY A 425 -25.98 11.11 -8.19
C GLY A 425 -24.92 10.77 -7.15
N ASP A 426 -24.77 9.46 -6.79
CA ASP A 426 -23.72 9.03 -5.85
C ASP A 426 -22.34 8.96 -6.52
N PRO A 427 -21.40 9.88 -6.16
CA PRO A 427 -20.07 9.92 -6.77
C PRO A 427 -19.26 8.64 -6.50
N LEU A 428 -19.42 8.01 -5.33
CA LEU A 428 -18.67 6.80 -4.98
C LEU A 428 -19.06 5.63 -5.88
N THR A 429 -20.36 5.45 -6.11
CA THR A 429 -20.87 4.43 -7.04
C THR A 429 -20.35 4.68 -8.46
N GLN A 430 -20.41 5.90 -8.97
CA GLN A 430 -19.96 6.23 -10.32
C GLN A 430 -18.45 5.99 -10.49
N GLU A 431 -17.64 6.41 -9.53
CA GLU A 431 -16.19 6.19 -9.57
C GLU A 431 -15.84 4.69 -9.41
N SER A 432 -16.59 3.95 -8.59
CA SER A 432 -16.39 2.50 -8.46
C SER A 432 -16.69 1.75 -9.77
N VAL A 433 -17.75 2.13 -10.47
CA VAL A 433 -18.08 1.61 -11.81
C VAL A 433 -16.96 1.93 -12.78
N PHE A 434 -16.50 3.19 -12.82
CA PHE A 434 -15.43 3.62 -13.72
C PHE A 434 -14.12 2.86 -13.47
N ARG A 435 -13.70 2.69 -12.20
CA ARG A 435 -12.52 1.93 -11.83
C ARG A 435 -12.62 0.46 -12.24
N MET A 436 -13.78 -0.15 -11.96
CA MET A 436 -14.01 -1.55 -12.32
C MET A 436 -14.02 -1.74 -13.84
N TYR A 437 -14.70 -0.86 -14.58
CA TYR A 437 -14.69 -0.85 -16.05
C TYR A 437 -13.26 -0.74 -16.59
N THR A 438 -12.45 0.13 -16.02
CA THR A 438 -11.04 0.33 -16.41
C THR A 438 -10.21 -0.94 -16.20
N ILE A 439 -10.36 -1.62 -15.05
CA ILE A 439 -9.67 -2.89 -14.76
C ILE A 439 -10.06 -3.96 -15.77
N LEU A 440 -11.36 -4.12 -16.05
CA LEU A 440 -11.86 -5.13 -16.98
C LEU A 440 -11.37 -4.88 -18.41
N ASN A 441 -11.41 -3.63 -18.89
CA ASN A 441 -10.89 -3.29 -20.21
C ASN A 441 -9.38 -3.48 -20.34
N ARG A 442 -8.63 -3.16 -19.29
CA ARG A 442 -7.19 -3.41 -19.26
C ARG A 442 -6.88 -4.91 -19.42
N LEU A 443 -7.59 -5.78 -18.70
CA LEU A 443 -7.46 -7.23 -18.84
C LEU A 443 -7.92 -7.71 -20.22
N ALA A 444 -9.02 -7.16 -20.75
CA ALA A 444 -9.51 -7.49 -22.08
C ALA A 444 -8.47 -7.14 -23.16
N THR A 445 -7.85 -5.96 -23.08
CA THR A 445 -6.78 -5.54 -24.01
C THR A 445 -5.59 -6.52 -23.98
N LEU A 446 -5.17 -6.96 -22.78
CA LEU A 446 -4.08 -7.94 -22.65
C LEU A 446 -4.47 -9.34 -23.16
N ALA A 447 -5.74 -9.71 -23.05
CA ALA A 447 -6.24 -10.96 -23.62
C ALA A 447 -6.35 -10.88 -25.15
N ASP A 448 -6.78 -9.74 -25.70
CA ASP A 448 -6.89 -9.50 -27.13
C ASP A 448 -5.53 -9.46 -27.84
N SER A 449 -4.50 -8.92 -27.17
CA SER A 449 -3.12 -8.91 -27.68
C SER A 449 -2.42 -10.27 -27.58
N GLY A 450 -3.05 -11.26 -26.92
CA GLY A 450 -2.44 -12.57 -26.66
C GLY A 450 -1.34 -12.55 -25.59
N ASP A 451 -1.23 -11.46 -24.82
CA ASP A 451 -0.29 -11.38 -23.70
C ASP A 451 -0.81 -12.13 -22.47
N LEU A 452 -2.13 -12.09 -22.22
CA LEU A 452 -2.78 -12.76 -21.09
C LEU A 452 -3.43 -14.08 -21.55
N LEU A 453 -2.68 -15.17 -21.43
CA LEU A 453 -3.14 -16.54 -21.71
C LEU A 453 -3.32 -17.29 -20.39
N VAL A 454 -4.53 -17.28 -19.85
CA VAL A 454 -4.87 -17.91 -18.57
C VAL A 454 -6.19 -18.67 -18.70
N ASP A 455 -6.49 -19.55 -17.74
CA ASP A 455 -7.81 -20.16 -17.63
C ASP A 455 -8.81 -19.24 -16.89
N ASN A 456 -10.07 -19.65 -16.85
CA ASN A 456 -11.13 -18.88 -16.21
C ASN A 456 -10.92 -18.76 -14.68
N THR A 457 -10.31 -19.75 -14.04
CA THR A 457 -10.05 -19.77 -12.60
C THR A 457 -8.99 -18.76 -12.25
N THR A 458 -7.92 -18.73 -13.03
CA THR A 458 -6.83 -17.78 -12.91
C THR A 458 -7.29 -16.37 -13.19
N LEU A 459 -8.09 -16.17 -14.25
CA LEU A 459 -8.67 -14.87 -14.54
C LEU A 459 -9.47 -14.32 -13.35
N ARG A 460 -10.31 -15.15 -12.74
CA ARG A 460 -11.08 -14.77 -11.55
C ARG A 460 -10.18 -14.38 -10.38
N ARG A 461 -9.08 -15.11 -10.14
CA ARG A 461 -8.10 -14.78 -9.10
C ARG A 461 -7.40 -13.46 -9.37
N LEU A 462 -6.96 -13.23 -10.62
CA LEU A 462 -6.33 -11.96 -11.03
C LEU A 462 -7.28 -10.79 -10.83
N VAL A 463 -8.54 -10.91 -11.24
CA VAL A 463 -9.54 -9.85 -11.01
C VAL A 463 -9.73 -9.61 -9.53
N SER A 464 -9.88 -10.66 -8.72
CA SER A 464 -10.00 -10.53 -7.26
C SER A 464 -8.81 -9.80 -6.64
N GLN A 465 -7.59 -10.14 -7.04
CA GLN A 465 -6.36 -9.50 -6.57
C GLN A 465 -6.29 -8.03 -6.98
N LEU A 466 -6.61 -7.71 -8.24
CA LEU A 466 -6.63 -6.33 -8.72
C LEU A 466 -7.67 -5.47 -8.01
N VAL A 467 -8.85 -6.04 -7.76
CA VAL A 467 -9.93 -5.37 -7.02
C VAL A 467 -9.50 -5.11 -5.57
N SER A 468 -8.86 -6.09 -4.92
CA SER A 468 -8.40 -5.98 -3.53
C SER A 468 -7.27 -4.97 -3.37
N SER A 469 -6.39 -4.83 -4.39
CA SER A 469 -5.28 -3.87 -4.38
C SER A 469 -5.67 -2.48 -4.90
N SER A 470 -6.89 -2.30 -5.39
CA SER A 470 -7.35 -1.03 -5.98
C SER A 470 -8.14 -0.20 -5.00
N SER A 471 -7.96 1.13 -5.08
CA SER A 471 -8.73 2.10 -4.30
C SER A 471 -9.33 3.19 -5.18
N ILE A 472 -10.39 3.80 -4.67
CA ILE A 472 -11.08 4.94 -5.27
C ILE A 472 -10.58 6.19 -4.56
N PRO A 473 -9.91 7.15 -5.24
CA PRO A 473 -9.45 8.36 -4.61
C PRO A 473 -10.63 9.24 -4.18
N PHE A 474 -10.53 9.84 -3.02
CA PHE A 474 -11.45 10.90 -2.62
C PHE A 474 -11.08 12.19 -3.36
N HIS A 475 -12.09 12.84 -3.93
CA HIS A 475 -11.95 14.15 -4.54
C HIS A 475 -12.24 15.23 -3.50
N GLY A 476 -11.26 16.08 -3.19
CA GLY A 476 -11.38 17.16 -2.22
C GLY A 476 -10.26 18.18 -2.38
N GLU A 477 -10.35 19.28 -1.62
CA GLU A 477 -9.28 20.27 -1.57
C GLU A 477 -8.15 19.78 -0.64
N PRO A 478 -6.98 19.41 -1.16
CA PRO A 478 -5.95 18.67 -0.41
C PRO A 478 -5.36 19.43 0.80
N VAL A 479 -5.58 20.74 0.89
CA VAL A 479 -4.95 21.63 1.89
C VAL A 479 -5.96 22.16 2.91
N VAL A 480 -7.22 21.73 2.86
CA VAL A 480 -8.30 22.28 3.68
C VAL A 480 -8.78 21.25 4.71
N GLY A 481 -9.03 21.72 5.94
CA GLY A 481 -9.62 20.89 7.01
C GLY A 481 -8.64 19.94 7.69
N VAL A 482 -9.18 19.09 8.56
CA VAL A 482 -8.43 18.04 9.26
C VAL A 482 -7.90 17.02 8.25
N GLN A 483 -6.64 16.64 8.40
CA GLN A 483 -5.98 15.70 7.48
C GLN A 483 -6.11 14.27 8.01
N ILE A 484 -6.75 13.37 7.26
CA ILE A 484 -6.82 11.92 7.53
C ILE A 484 -6.01 11.20 6.47
N MET A 485 -4.93 10.53 6.87
CA MET A 485 -3.95 10.01 5.92
C MET A 485 -3.19 8.80 6.43
N GLY A 486 -2.63 8.00 5.53
CA GLY A 486 -1.64 6.99 5.86
C GLY A 486 -0.27 7.62 6.18
N VAL A 487 0.63 6.80 6.72
CA VAL A 487 1.98 7.28 7.12
C VAL A 487 2.77 7.83 5.92
N LEU A 488 2.68 7.17 4.76
CA LEU A 488 3.47 7.56 3.58
C LEU A 488 3.02 8.89 2.96
N GLU A 489 1.77 9.29 3.17
CA GLU A 489 1.22 10.56 2.70
C GLU A 489 1.67 11.74 3.55
N THR A 490 2.15 11.51 4.78
CA THR A 490 2.65 12.57 5.69
C THR A 490 4.03 13.10 5.33
N ARG A 491 4.70 12.50 4.35
CA ARG A 491 6.06 12.88 3.96
C ARG A 491 6.16 14.36 3.63
N ASN A 492 7.13 15.05 4.25
CA ASN A 492 7.41 16.48 4.09
C ASN A 492 6.29 17.43 4.57
N ILE A 493 5.31 16.95 5.32
CA ILE A 493 4.23 17.76 5.88
C ILE A 493 4.33 17.73 7.40
N ASP A 494 4.19 18.88 8.04
CA ASP A 494 4.25 19.04 9.49
C ASP A 494 2.89 19.41 10.07
N PHE A 495 2.63 18.94 11.30
CA PHE A 495 1.38 19.15 12.02
C PHE A 495 1.64 19.67 13.44
N ASP A 496 0.74 20.49 13.97
CA ASP A 496 0.77 20.93 15.36
C ASP A 496 0.14 19.87 16.29
N HIS A 497 -0.97 19.24 15.84
CA HIS A 497 -1.73 18.20 16.53
C HIS A 497 -1.70 16.91 15.72
N LEU A 498 -1.24 15.83 16.34
CA LEU A 498 -1.02 14.55 15.69
C LEU A 498 -1.65 13.41 16.48
N LEU A 499 -2.49 12.64 15.81
CA LEU A 499 -3.02 11.36 16.30
C LEU A 499 -2.56 10.24 15.37
N LEU A 500 -1.74 9.31 15.88
CA LEU A 500 -1.41 8.07 15.17
C LEU A 500 -2.31 6.95 15.68
N LEU A 501 -2.87 6.16 14.78
CA LEU A 501 -3.74 5.03 15.06
C LEU A 501 -3.12 3.72 14.55
N SER A 502 -3.42 2.63 15.24
CA SER A 502 -2.91 1.28 14.94
C SER A 502 -1.38 1.20 14.88
N CYS A 503 -0.69 1.93 15.78
CA CYS A 503 0.77 1.97 15.83
C CYS A 503 1.33 0.73 16.54
N ASN A 504 1.05 -0.44 15.98
CA ASN A 504 1.49 -1.75 16.46
C ASN A 504 2.75 -2.22 15.74
N GLU A 505 3.44 -3.16 16.34
CA GLU A 505 4.47 -3.93 15.63
C GLU A 505 3.82 -4.68 14.46
N GLY A 506 4.47 -4.65 13.27
CA GLY A 506 3.90 -5.16 12.03
C GLY A 506 3.13 -4.12 11.20
N ASN A 507 2.59 -3.06 11.82
CA ASN A 507 2.02 -1.91 11.11
C ASN A 507 3.03 -0.74 11.02
N MET A 508 3.88 -0.60 12.05
CA MET A 508 4.91 0.43 12.11
C MET A 508 6.16 -0.13 12.82
N PRO A 509 7.13 -0.67 12.10
CA PRO A 509 7.25 -0.74 10.63
C PRO A 509 6.28 -1.74 9.99
N LYS A 510 5.83 -1.44 8.77
CA LYS A 510 4.96 -2.33 8.02
C LYS A 510 5.77 -3.33 7.20
N ASP A 511 5.35 -4.58 7.20
CA ASP A 511 5.84 -5.66 6.34
C ASP A 511 7.38 -5.69 6.21
N VAL A 512 8.06 -5.86 7.34
CA VAL A 512 9.54 -5.96 7.37
C VAL A 512 10.03 -7.34 6.89
N ASN A 513 9.14 -8.15 6.30
CA ASN A 513 9.48 -9.44 5.74
C ASN A 513 10.25 -9.28 4.43
N ASP A 514 11.26 -10.09 4.25
CA ASP A 514 12.07 -10.11 3.03
C ASP A 514 11.41 -11.02 1.99
N SER A 515 10.36 -10.51 1.35
CA SER A 515 9.75 -11.19 0.21
C SER A 515 10.68 -11.07 -1.01
N SER A 516 11.72 -11.89 -1.07
CA SER A 516 12.75 -11.89 -2.11
C SER A 516 13.32 -13.28 -2.30
N PHE A 517 13.73 -13.62 -3.53
CA PHE A 517 14.54 -14.83 -3.78
C PHE A 517 16.00 -14.63 -3.45
N ILE A 518 16.47 -13.37 -3.40
CA ILE A 518 17.88 -13.07 -3.13
C ILE A 518 18.11 -13.04 -1.62
N PRO A 519 18.93 -13.94 -1.07
CA PRO A 519 19.24 -14.01 0.36
C PRO A 519 19.79 -12.68 0.92
N TYR A 520 19.54 -12.41 2.20
CA TYR A 520 19.97 -11.18 2.88
C TYR A 520 21.48 -10.92 2.74
N THR A 521 22.33 -11.95 2.88
CA THR A 521 23.78 -11.84 2.77
C THR A 521 24.22 -11.40 1.38
N ILE A 522 23.60 -11.94 0.34
CA ILE A 522 23.86 -11.54 -1.06
C ILE A 522 23.36 -10.12 -1.30
N ARG A 523 22.14 -9.78 -0.82
CA ARG A 523 21.63 -8.42 -0.90
C ARG A 523 22.61 -7.43 -0.28
N LYS A 524 23.13 -7.74 0.91
CA LYS A 524 24.09 -6.90 1.62
C LYS A 524 25.43 -6.78 0.87
N ALA A 525 25.96 -7.90 0.34
CA ALA A 525 27.22 -7.93 -0.40
C ALA A 525 27.16 -7.10 -1.70
N HIS A 526 26.01 -7.10 -2.36
CA HIS A 526 25.80 -6.36 -3.63
C HIS A 526 25.10 -5.00 -3.44
N HIS A 527 24.99 -4.52 -2.20
CA HIS A 527 24.37 -3.24 -1.85
C HIS A 527 22.92 -3.09 -2.33
N LEU A 528 22.17 -4.19 -2.39
CA LEU A 528 20.74 -4.18 -2.62
C LEU A 528 19.98 -3.71 -1.37
N THR A 529 18.72 -3.37 -1.55
CA THR A 529 17.87 -2.95 -0.41
C THR A 529 17.68 -4.11 0.57
N THR A 530 18.05 -3.92 1.85
CA THR A 530 17.91 -4.90 2.92
C THR A 530 16.75 -4.57 3.86
N ILE A 531 16.39 -5.52 4.73
CA ILE A 531 15.43 -5.28 5.82
C ILE A 531 15.86 -4.09 6.68
N ASP A 532 17.15 -3.97 6.98
CA ASP A 532 17.67 -2.86 7.79
C ASP A 532 17.38 -1.49 7.15
N ASN A 533 17.51 -1.40 5.81
CA ASN A 533 17.15 -0.18 5.08
C ASN A 533 15.65 0.12 5.17
N LYS A 534 14.80 -0.92 5.10
CA LYS A 534 13.33 -0.75 5.25
C LYS A 534 12.99 -0.27 6.67
N VAL A 535 13.56 -0.89 7.70
CA VAL A 535 13.37 -0.47 9.10
C VAL A 535 13.86 0.96 9.32
N ALA A 536 15.03 1.32 8.80
CA ALA A 536 15.59 2.67 8.87
C ALA A 536 14.66 3.71 8.22
N LEU A 537 14.06 3.37 7.09
CA LEU A 537 13.11 4.23 6.39
C LEU A 537 11.83 4.47 7.19
N TYR A 538 11.26 3.42 7.81
CA TYR A 538 10.08 3.55 8.68
C TYR A 538 10.41 4.31 9.97
N SER A 539 11.61 4.10 10.55
CA SER A 539 12.10 4.87 11.69
C SER A 539 12.18 6.36 11.35
N TYR A 540 12.72 6.69 10.19
CA TYR A 540 12.74 8.07 9.69
C TYR A 540 11.33 8.64 9.56
N TYR A 541 10.38 7.93 8.93
CA TYR A 541 9.00 8.41 8.79
C TYR A 541 8.34 8.67 10.14
N PHE A 542 8.51 7.77 11.09
CA PHE A 542 7.94 7.90 12.43
C PHE A 542 8.50 9.14 13.15
N HIS A 543 9.80 9.25 13.28
CA HIS A 543 10.43 10.34 14.04
C HIS A 543 10.27 11.70 13.34
N ARG A 544 10.38 11.71 12.02
CA ARG A 544 10.16 12.91 11.22
C ARG A 544 8.73 13.46 11.38
N LEU A 545 7.73 12.58 11.43
CA LEU A 545 6.35 12.98 11.66
C LEU A 545 6.14 13.64 13.05
N LEU A 546 6.85 13.15 14.07
CA LEU A 546 6.75 13.65 15.44
C LEU A 546 7.58 14.91 15.70
N GLN A 547 8.66 15.16 14.95
CA GLN A 547 9.71 16.12 15.33
C GLN A 547 9.19 17.54 15.54
N ARG A 548 8.23 18.03 14.74
CA ARG A 548 7.69 19.40 14.86
C ARG A 548 6.33 19.48 15.55
N ALA A 549 5.66 18.36 15.78
CA ALA A 549 4.40 18.32 16.48
C ALA A 549 4.57 18.63 17.99
N GLY A 550 3.70 19.48 18.53
CA GLY A 550 3.69 19.82 19.96
C GLY A 550 2.74 18.95 20.79
N ASP A 551 1.64 18.49 20.19
CA ASP A 551 0.60 17.67 20.81
C ASP A 551 0.47 16.34 20.03
N ILE A 552 0.94 15.24 20.64
CA ILE A 552 1.10 13.94 20.02
C ILE A 552 0.31 12.90 20.82
N THR A 553 -0.55 12.18 20.14
CA THR A 553 -1.25 11.02 20.70
C THR A 553 -1.00 9.81 19.81
N ILE A 554 -0.53 8.71 20.39
CA ILE A 554 -0.25 7.47 19.66
C ILE A 554 -1.08 6.35 20.27
N ALA A 555 -1.95 5.73 19.47
CA ALA A 555 -2.81 4.62 19.87
C ALA A 555 -2.35 3.31 19.25
N TYR A 556 -2.45 2.22 20.02
CA TYR A 556 -2.11 0.88 19.59
C TYR A 556 -3.10 -0.13 20.17
N ASN A 557 -3.25 -1.29 19.53
CA ASN A 557 -4.04 -2.40 20.05
C ASN A 557 -3.22 -3.20 21.07
N ASN A 558 -3.87 -3.59 22.18
CA ASN A 558 -3.27 -4.42 23.22
C ASN A 558 -3.87 -5.83 23.28
N SER A 559 -4.80 -6.17 22.39
CA SER A 559 -5.35 -7.51 22.26
C SER A 559 -4.71 -8.26 21.09
N THR A 560 -4.54 -9.57 21.26
CA THR A 560 -4.14 -10.47 20.19
C THR A 560 -5.38 -10.91 19.43
N ASP A 561 -5.53 -10.51 18.20
CA ASP A 561 -6.59 -10.96 17.30
C ASP A 561 -6.06 -11.08 15.87
N ASN A 562 -6.60 -12.04 15.10
CA ASN A 562 -6.29 -12.25 13.68
C ASN A 562 -4.78 -12.36 13.32
N GLY A 563 -3.96 -12.92 14.22
CA GLY A 563 -2.53 -13.11 13.98
C GLY A 563 -1.64 -11.88 14.28
N HIS A 564 -2.23 -10.77 14.75
CA HIS A 564 -1.47 -9.62 15.24
C HIS A 564 -1.13 -9.78 16.71
N THR A 565 0.13 -9.57 17.07
CA THR A 565 0.55 -9.47 18.47
C THR A 565 0.06 -8.11 19.00
N GLY A 566 -0.59 -8.09 20.17
CA GLY A 566 -1.06 -6.85 20.80
C GLY A 566 0.08 -5.97 21.32
N GLU A 567 1.20 -5.88 20.60
CA GLU A 567 2.42 -5.17 20.99
C GLU A 567 2.48 -3.78 20.36
N MET A 568 2.92 -2.78 21.14
CA MET A 568 3.21 -1.46 20.60
C MET A 568 4.43 -1.51 19.68
N SER A 569 4.46 -0.62 18.69
CA SER A 569 5.59 -0.48 17.77
C SER A 569 6.92 -0.31 18.51
N ARG A 570 7.98 -0.95 18.01
CA ARG A 570 9.36 -0.75 18.49
C ARG A 570 9.80 0.70 18.53
N PHE A 571 9.28 1.54 17.64
CA PHE A 571 9.58 2.99 17.63
C PHE A 571 8.91 3.74 18.78
N MET A 572 7.73 3.27 19.25
CA MET A 572 7.13 3.79 20.48
C MET A 572 7.96 3.43 21.71
N LEU A 573 8.50 2.20 21.77
CA LEU A 573 9.41 1.76 22.84
C LEU A 573 10.70 2.58 22.83
N GLN A 574 11.27 2.82 21.64
CA GLN A 574 12.46 3.67 21.49
C GLN A 574 12.18 5.09 21.99
N LEU A 575 11.06 5.69 21.59
CA LEU A 575 10.66 7.02 22.04
C LEU A 575 10.49 7.07 23.56
N LEU A 576 9.91 6.03 24.17
CA LEU A 576 9.72 5.93 25.61
C LEU A 576 11.05 5.92 26.38
N VAL A 577 12.05 5.18 25.87
CA VAL A 577 13.33 4.93 26.56
C VAL A 577 14.33 6.06 26.28
N GLU A 578 14.42 6.56 25.04
CA GLU A 578 15.52 7.40 24.57
C GLU A 578 15.17 8.91 24.51
N SER A 579 13.89 9.29 24.38
CA SER A 579 13.53 10.67 24.09
C SER A 579 13.71 11.64 25.26
N GLY A 580 13.72 11.15 26.50
CA GLY A 580 13.69 11.97 27.71
C GLY A 580 12.37 12.78 27.88
N GLN A 581 11.40 12.61 27.01
CA GLN A 581 10.10 13.29 27.08
C GLN A 581 9.19 12.61 28.11
N LYS A 582 8.35 13.40 28.76
CA LYS A 582 7.32 12.87 29.66
C LYS A 582 6.16 12.32 28.83
N ILE A 583 5.95 10.99 28.88
CA ILE A 583 4.90 10.30 28.14
C ILE A 583 3.82 9.83 29.12
N ASN A 584 2.57 10.24 28.88
CA ASN A 584 1.43 9.82 29.69
C ASN A 584 0.76 8.61 29.04
N HIS A 585 0.46 7.58 29.85
CA HIS A 585 -0.19 6.35 29.40
C HIS A 585 -1.66 6.32 29.82
N TYR A 586 -2.53 5.98 28.87
CA TYR A 586 -3.95 5.80 29.07
C TYR A 586 -4.43 4.50 28.44
N SER A 587 -5.54 3.97 28.93
CA SER A 587 -6.18 2.80 28.36
C SER A 587 -7.63 3.10 28.01
N LEU A 588 -8.05 2.75 26.79
CA LEU A 588 -9.44 2.84 26.40
C LEU A 588 -10.20 1.65 27.01
N THR A 589 -11.24 1.95 27.76
CA THR A 589 -12.13 0.94 28.32
C THR A 589 -13.55 1.20 27.83
N ALA A 590 -14.24 0.19 27.35
CA ALA A 590 -15.66 0.27 27.06
C ALA A 590 -16.43 0.35 28.39
N LYS A 591 -16.95 1.54 28.73
CA LYS A 591 -17.75 1.73 29.95
C LYS A 591 -19.11 1.03 29.95
N ASN A 592 -19.60 0.62 28.79
CA ASN A 592 -20.87 -0.10 28.70
C ASN A 592 -20.58 -1.58 28.41
N HIS A 593 -20.63 -2.41 29.44
CA HIS A 593 -21.08 -3.76 29.19
C HIS A 593 -22.51 -3.63 28.60
N PRO A 594 -22.74 -4.06 27.35
CA PRO A 594 -24.11 -4.20 26.92
C PRO A 594 -24.76 -5.13 27.96
N THR A 595 -25.73 -4.63 28.71
CA THR A 595 -26.57 -5.50 29.52
C THR A 595 -27.07 -6.54 28.52
N PRO A 596 -26.75 -7.83 28.69
CA PRO A 596 -27.24 -8.82 27.75
C PRO A 596 -28.76 -8.65 27.72
N LEU A 597 -29.26 -8.27 26.54
CA LEU A 597 -30.70 -8.22 26.32
C LEU A 597 -31.18 -9.65 26.56
N MET A 598 -31.66 -9.90 27.77
CA MET A 598 -32.31 -11.17 28.07
C MET A 598 -33.43 -11.34 27.06
N PRO A 599 -33.42 -12.39 26.25
CA PRO A 599 -34.44 -12.62 25.27
C PRO A 599 -35.79 -12.63 26.01
N LYS A 600 -36.80 -11.92 25.47
CA LYS A 600 -38.13 -11.89 26.07
C LYS A 600 -38.65 -13.32 26.14
N PRO A 601 -39.17 -13.75 27.31
CA PRO A 601 -39.72 -15.08 27.44
C PRO A 601 -40.92 -15.23 26.47
N ILE A 602 -40.92 -16.29 25.71
CA ILE A 602 -42.01 -16.64 24.80
C ILE A 602 -43.02 -17.47 25.64
N GLN A 603 -44.24 -16.96 25.73
CA GLN A 603 -45.30 -17.74 26.37
C GLN A 603 -45.73 -18.90 25.49
N LYS A 604 -45.99 -20.05 26.12
CA LYS A 604 -46.55 -21.22 25.43
C LYS A 604 -48.04 -20.98 25.22
N ASP A 605 -48.37 -20.26 24.16
CA ASP A 605 -49.74 -20.05 23.73
C ASP A 605 -50.35 -21.35 23.16
N GLU A 606 -51.67 -21.34 22.90
CA GLU A 606 -52.39 -22.48 22.40
C GLU A 606 -51.83 -23.00 21.07
N THR A 607 -51.36 -22.10 20.20
CA THR A 607 -50.72 -22.46 18.90
C THR A 607 -49.40 -23.17 19.09
N THR A 608 -48.57 -22.74 20.02
CA THR A 608 -47.31 -23.37 20.39
C THR A 608 -47.52 -24.75 21.02
N LEU A 609 -48.56 -24.88 21.90
CA LEU A 609 -48.89 -26.16 22.51
C LEU A 609 -49.39 -27.17 21.49
N ILE A 610 -50.24 -26.76 20.53
CA ILE A 610 -50.69 -27.63 19.43
C ILE A 610 -49.50 -28.13 18.62
N LYS A 611 -48.55 -27.27 18.23
CA LYS A 611 -47.38 -27.68 17.51
C LYS A 611 -46.48 -28.63 18.31
N LEU A 612 -46.31 -28.38 19.60
CA LEU A 612 -45.55 -29.29 20.48
C LEU A 612 -46.20 -30.68 20.57
N GLN A 613 -47.53 -30.77 20.62
CA GLN A 613 -48.30 -32.04 20.65
C GLN A 613 -48.19 -32.79 19.33
N GLN A 614 -47.97 -32.13 18.19
CA GLN A 614 -47.77 -32.74 16.89
C GLN A 614 -46.38 -33.40 16.72
N ILE A 615 -45.42 -33.10 17.59
CA ILE A 615 -44.09 -33.69 17.55
C ILE A 615 -44.15 -35.11 18.11
N SER A 616 -44.27 -36.11 17.23
CA SER A 616 -44.32 -37.54 17.59
C SER A 616 -42.94 -38.14 17.85
N ARG A 617 -41.86 -37.55 17.30
CA ARG A 617 -40.49 -38.03 17.43
C ARG A 617 -39.51 -36.84 17.50
N LEU A 618 -38.57 -36.89 18.45
CA LEU A 618 -37.45 -35.96 18.54
C LEU A 618 -36.18 -36.60 18.04
N SER A 619 -35.41 -35.90 17.18
CA SER A 619 -34.08 -36.32 16.86
C SER A 619 -33.11 -36.08 18.03
N PRO A 620 -32.01 -36.83 18.16
CA PRO A 620 -30.99 -36.55 19.18
C PRO A 620 -30.50 -35.10 19.19
N SER A 621 -30.35 -34.50 17.98
CA SER A 621 -29.96 -33.09 17.82
C SER A 621 -31.00 -32.11 18.33
N ALA A 622 -32.31 -32.39 18.12
CA ALA A 622 -33.38 -31.57 18.63
C ALA A 622 -33.45 -31.62 20.15
N LEU A 623 -33.27 -32.82 20.75
CA LEU A 623 -33.21 -33.00 22.20
C LEU A 623 -32.02 -32.23 22.81
N ASN A 624 -30.84 -32.34 22.20
CA ASN A 624 -29.66 -31.61 22.65
C ASN A 624 -29.84 -30.10 22.53
N THR A 625 -30.52 -29.61 21.49
CA THR A 625 -30.85 -28.19 21.35
C THR A 625 -31.79 -27.73 22.46
N TYR A 626 -32.81 -28.54 22.79
CA TYR A 626 -33.74 -28.25 23.90
C TYR A 626 -33.03 -28.18 25.27
N ILE A 627 -32.19 -29.18 25.55
CA ILE A 627 -31.42 -29.24 26.81
C ILE A 627 -30.48 -28.05 26.93
N ARG A 628 -29.83 -27.65 25.83
CA ARG A 628 -28.92 -26.52 25.78
C ARG A 628 -29.63 -25.17 25.91
N CYS A 629 -30.71 -24.97 25.20
CA CYS A 629 -31.49 -23.73 25.19
C CYS A 629 -32.92 -23.97 24.67
N PRO A 630 -33.94 -23.94 25.55
CA PRO A 630 -35.34 -24.13 25.14
C PRO A 630 -35.85 -23.10 24.12
N LEU A 631 -35.32 -21.85 24.19
CA LEU A 631 -35.66 -20.81 23.25
C LEU A 631 -35.09 -21.09 21.83
N ALA A 632 -33.87 -21.60 21.74
CA ALA A 632 -33.29 -22.05 20.46
C ALA A 632 -34.09 -23.21 19.87
N PHE A 633 -34.51 -24.15 20.70
CA PHE A 633 -35.39 -25.23 20.30
C PHE A 633 -36.72 -24.72 19.73
N TYR A 634 -37.34 -23.75 20.39
CA TYR A 634 -38.56 -23.13 19.91
C TYR A 634 -38.39 -22.56 18.50
N HIS A 635 -37.38 -21.73 18.28
CA HIS A 635 -37.15 -21.09 16.97
C HIS A 635 -36.73 -22.04 15.86
N GLN A 636 -36.18 -23.20 16.20
CA GLN A 636 -35.67 -24.15 15.22
C GLN A 636 -36.63 -25.27 14.87
N TYR A 637 -37.50 -25.67 15.82
CA TYR A 637 -38.31 -26.87 15.70
C TYR A 637 -39.82 -26.65 15.90
N ILE A 638 -40.21 -25.47 16.42
CA ILE A 638 -41.61 -25.06 16.65
C ILE A 638 -41.97 -23.89 15.73
#